data_619613e03e01166cf21e64a70b266c57
#
_entry.id   619613e03e01166cf21e64a70b266c57
#
_cell.length_a   1.000
_cell.length_b   1.000
_cell.length_c   1.000
_cell.angle_alpha   90.00
_cell.angle_beta   90.00
_cell.angle_gamma   90.00
#
_symmetry.space_group_name_H-M   'P 1'
#
loop_
_entity.id
_entity.type
_entity.pdbx_description
1 polymer ?
#
loop_
_entity_poly.entity_id
_entity_poly.type
_entity_poly.pdbx_seq_one_letter_code
_entity_poly.pdbx_strand_id
1 'polypeptide(L)'
;MCDVLPPGLAVSVLKAIFQEVHVQSLTQMDRHTVYSIITNFMRTREEELKGLGADFTFGFIQVMDGEKDPRNLLVAFRIVYDLISKDYSLGPFVEELFEVTSCYFPVDFTPPPNDPHGIQREDLILSLRAVLASTPRFAEFLLPLLIEKVDSEMLSAKLDSLQTLNACCAVYGQKELKDFLPSLWASIRREVFQTSSERVEAEGLAALHSLSACLSRSVLEADAEDLLDSFLGSILEDCRHHLCEPDMKLVWPSAKLLQAAAGASARACDRITSTVIPLLLEQFNRHGQSSQRRTILEMLLGFLKLQQKWGNEDKDEIPLSGFKAPICSLVSLALTDPSTQLQLVGIRALTVLGAQPGLLSTEDLELAADHLYRLSFLKEDSQSCLAAMEASGTLATLYPTVFISHLVPRLAAELRTGDTELASGEGPSYQARRLRCLQALAAVSTHPSIVRETLPVLLQHLRRVHRGNNADSIEVIAVCRSLHLVAGQCQQEPESCWYFHQTAIPCLLGLAVQASMPEKGLPNLGKLLLEEEVLAAMVSVISTASTHLSPELAARSVALIVPLFLDGDVSLLSENSFPSKFLPFQNSSSEQKRLVALLMAFVCSLPRNVEIPRLDRLMQELLTLSCHHDGLFSCTAAAKCFAGLLNKHPAGQQLDEFLQKAMEKVEAGLNPGPYRTQAFTLLLWVTKALVLRYHPLSSCLTERLMGLLSDTELGPAAADGFSLLMADCPDVLHRAGHAEIRIMFRQRFFTDSMPALVQGFHAAHQNVKPNYLKGLSHVLNSLPKSVLLPELPTLLSLLLEALSCTDSVVQLSTLSCLQPLLLDAPQVMSLHIDTLITKFLNLSCSPSMAVRIAALQCIYALTRLPTPVLLPYKMQVIRALAKPLDDKKRLVRREAVTARGAWFLLGSPGS
;
A
#
# COMPACT_ATOMS: atom_id res chain seq x y z
N MET A 1 46.59 -12.51 -19.44
CA MET A 1 48.06 -12.60 -19.25
C MET A 1 48.46 -13.19 -17.91
N CYS A 2 47.86 -12.74 -16.83
CA CYS A 2 48.21 -13.20 -15.45
C CYS A 2 48.00 -14.71 -15.25
N ASP A 3 47.03 -15.33 -15.89
CA ASP A 3 46.70 -16.75 -15.77
C ASP A 3 47.73 -17.70 -16.44
N VAL A 4 48.60 -17.17 -17.27
CA VAL A 4 49.59 -17.95 -18.09
C VAL A 4 51.00 -17.88 -17.49
N LEU A 5 51.19 -17.09 -16.42
CA LEU A 5 52.52 -16.94 -15.80
C LEU A 5 52.95 -18.20 -15.05
N PRO A 6 54.23 -18.63 -15.18
CA PRO A 6 54.76 -19.74 -14.38
C PRO A 6 54.64 -19.50 -12.86
N PRO A 7 54.54 -20.60 -12.08
CA PRO A 7 54.61 -20.51 -10.60
C PRO A 7 55.86 -19.72 -10.13
N GLY A 8 55.68 -18.86 -9.14
CA GLY A 8 56.73 -18.00 -8.56
C GLY A 8 56.99 -16.69 -9.34
N LEU A 9 56.64 -16.59 -10.61
CA LEU A 9 56.86 -15.36 -11.39
C LEU A 9 55.87 -14.25 -10.93
N ALA A 10 54.67 -14.60 -10.50
CA ALA A 10 53.72 -13.65 -9.95
C ALA A 10 54.26 -12.94 -8.71
N VAL A 11 54.90 -13.68 -7.82
CA VAL A 11 55.58 -13.15 -6.65
C VAL A 11 56.71 -12.22 -7.03
N SER A 12 57.51 -12.56 -8.03
CA SER A 12 58.61 -11.73 -8.50
C SER A 12 58.12 -10.43 -9.11
N VAL A 13 57.04 -10.48 -9.88
CA VAL A 13 56.40 -9.29 -10.50
C VAL A 13 55.88 -8.36 -9.42
N LEU A 14 55.22 -8.91 -8.40
CA LEU A 14 54.69 -8.08 -7.32
C LEU A 14 55.79 -7.46 -6.47
N LYS A 15 56.86 -8.22 -6.16
CA LYS A 15 58.04 -7.66 -5.47
C LYS A 15 58.67 -6.51 -6.28
N ALA A 16 58.80 -6.66 -7.60
CA ALA A 16 59.27 -5.58 -8.44
C ALA A 16 58.34 -4.36 -8.45
N ILE A 17 56.99 -4.56 -8.48
CA ILE A 17 56.03 -3.47 -8.36
C ILE A 17 56.17 -2.74 -7.01
N PHE A 18 56.26 -3.46 -5.91
CA PHE A 18 56.35 -2.89 -4.60
C PHE A 18 57.66 -2.17 -4.29
N GLN A 19 58.79 -2.64 -4.88
CA GLN A 19 60.12 -2.12 -4.60
C GLN A 19 60.61 -1.08 -5.57
N GLU A 20 60.23 -1.20 -6.85
CA GLU A 20 60.82 -0.39 -7.93
C GLU A 20 59.86 0.58 -8.58
N VAL A 21 58.53 0.40 -8.41
CA VAL A 21 57.51 1.23 -9.04
C VAL A 21 56.88 2.21 -8.06
N HIS A 22 57.12 3.54 -8.27
CA HIS A 22 56.39 4.57 -7.56
C HIS A 22 55.00 4.73 -8.16
N VAL A 23 54.04 3.90 -7.67
CA VAL A 23 52.69 3.80 -8.25
C VAL A 23 51.98 5.15 -8.29
N GLN A 24 52.12 5.98 -7.29
CA GLN A 24 51.48 7.31 -7.23
C GLN A 24 52.05 8.32 -8.26
N SER A 25 53.20 8.07 -8.82
CA SER A 25 53.73 8.88 -9.94
C SER A 25 53.19 8.47 -11.32
N LEU A 26 52.47 7.37 -11.42
CA LEU A 26 51.91 6.87 -12.65
C LEU A 26 50.61 7.60 -13.02
N THR A 27 50.24 7.50 -14.30
CA THR A 27 48.94 7.98 -14.76
C THR A 27 47.80 7.20 -14.07
N GLN A 28 46.61 7.81 -14.02
CA GLN A 28 45.45 7.18 -13.38
C GLN A 28 45.15 5.76 -14.00
N MET A 29 45.26 5.61 -15.32
CA MET A 29 45.02 4.35 -15.99
C MET A 29 46.10 3.31 -15.67
N ASP A 30 47.38 3.72 -15.55
CA ASP A 30 48.44 2.83 -15.18
C ASP A 30 48.30 2.34 -13.73
N ARG A 31 47.92 3.23 -12.83
CA ARG A 31 47.59 2.85 -11.44
C ARG A 31 46.42 1.83 -11.42
N HIS A 32 45.39 2.08 -12.22
CA HIS A 32 44.28 1.13 -12.35
C HIS A 32 44.76 -0.24 -12.84
N THR A 33 45.71 -0.27 -13.75
CA THR A 33 46.32 -1.50 -14.24
C THR A 33 47.09 -2.23 -13.15
N VAL A 34 47.85 -1.50 -12.31
CA VAL A 34 48.54 -2.08 -11.14
C VAL A 34 47.52 -2.72 -10.18
N TYR A 35 46.46 -2.03 -9.79
CA TYR A 35 45.41 -2.60 -8.94
C TYR A 35 44.75 -3.83 -9.60
N SER A 36 44.51 -3.80 -10.90
CA SER A 36 43.95 -4.93 -11.65
C SER A 36 44.90 -6.14 -11.67
N ILE A 37 46.21 -5.91 -11.77
CA ILE A 37 47.23 -6.98 -11.69
C ILE A 37 47.23 -7.63 -10.30
N ILE A 38 47.23 -6.80 -9.23
CA ILE A 38 47.17 -7.27 -7.84
C ILE A 38 45.89 -8.08 -7.63
N THR A 39 44.72 -7.55 -8.01
CA THR A 39 43.44 -8.25 -7.89
C THR A 39 43.45 -9.60 -8.62
N ASN A 40 44.01 -9.64 -9.82
CA ASN A 40 44.07 -10.86 -10.62
C ASN A 40 44.98 -11.91 -9.98
N PHE A 41 46.12 -11.51 -9.45
CA PHE A 41 47.00 -12.41 -8.72
C PHE A 41 46.35 -12.91 -7.41
N MET A 42 45.71 -12.07 -6.66
CA MET A 42 44.93 -12.48 -5.47
C MET A 42 43.86 -13.52 -5.80
N ARG A 43 43.27 -13.44 -7.00
CA ARG A 43 42.26 -14.42 -7.46
C ARG A 43 42.88 -15.72 -7.96
N THR A 44 44.01 -15.68 -8.66
CA THR A 44 44.57 -16.83 -9.39
C THR A 44 45.75 -17.50 -8.68
N ARG A 45 46.43 -16.78 -7.77
CA ARG A 45 47.66 -17.18 -7.07
C ARG A 45 47.65 -16.95 -5.59
N GLU A 46 46.51 -17.12 -4.96
CA GLU A 46 46.26 -16.75 -3.55
C GLU A 46 47.29 -17.37 -2.60
N GLU A 47 47.59 -18.67 -2.72
CA GLU A 47 48.50 -19.38 -1.85
C GLU A 47 49.96 -18.91 -2.03
N GLU A 48 50.37 -18.59 -3.25
CA GLU A 48 51.72 -18.04 -3.50
C GLU A 48 51.91 -16.68 -2.87
N LEU A 49 50.84 -15.84 -2.88
CA LEU A 49 50.85 -14.50 -2.28
C LEU A 49 50.78 -14.54 -0.79
N LYS A 50 50.04 -15.46 -0.21
CA LYS A 50 50.03 -15.68 1.26
C LYS A 50 51.42 -16.11 1.77
N GLY A 51 52.22 -16.79 0.94
CA GLY A 51 53.60 -17.13 1.21
C GLY A 51 54.53 -15.93 1.34
N LEU A 52 54.15 -14.73 0.86
CA LEU A 52 54.88 -13.48 1.12
C LEU A 52 54.75 -12.95 2.53
N GLY A 53 53.75 -13.48 3.32
CA GLY A 53 53.51 -13.02 4.66
C GLY A 53 53.13 -11.54 4.74
N ALA A 54 53.62 -10.83 5.72
CA ALA A 54 53.31 -9.41 5.93
C ALA A 54 53.92 -8.45 4.88
N ASP A 55 54.90 -8.90 4.10
CA ASP A 55 55.53 -8.11 3.04
C ASP A 55 54.51 -7.74 1.93
N PHE A 56 53.55 -8.61 1.69
CA PHE A 56 52.47 -8.33 0.72
C PHE A 56 51.58 -7.18 1.22
N THR A 57 51.19 -7.20 2.46
CA THR A 57 50.41 -6.15 3.11
C THR A 57 51.17 -4.83 3.10
N PHE A 58 52.41 -4.82 3.49
CA PHE A 58 53.25 -3.64 3.45
C PHE A 58 53.39 -3.05 2.03
N GLY A 59 53.71 -3.91 1.05
CA GLY A 59 53.79 -3.48 -0.36
C GLY A 59 52.48 -2.89 -0.86
N PHE A 60 51.34 -3.44 -0.48
CA PHE A 60 50.04 -2.89 -0.89
C PHE A 60 49.74 -1.54 -0.20
N ILE A 61 50.10 -1.36 1.06
CA ILE A 61 50.01 -0.06 1.75
C ILE A 61 50.76 1.02 0.96
N GLN A 62 51.99 0.75 0.53
CA GLN A 62 52.76 1.68 -0.31
C GLN A 62 52.12 2.00 -1.66
N VAL A 63 51.43 1.04 -2.25
CA VAL A 63 50.71 1.23 -3.53
C VAL A 63 49.45 2.08 -3.36
N MET A 64 48.75 1.92 -2.25
CA MET A 64 47.47 2.60 -2.00
C MET A 64 47.64 4.02 -1.44
N ASP A 65 48.74 4.27 -0.73
CA ASP A 65 48.96 5.54 -0.06
C ASP A 65 48.90 6.73 -1.04
N GLY A 66 48.01 7.67 -0.77
CA GLY A 66 47.82 8.87 -1.61
C GLY A 66 46.95 8.69 -2.85
N GLU A 67 46.27 7.57 -3.07
CA GLU A 67 45.32 7.40 -4.18
C GLU A 67 44.14 8.36 -4.05
N LYS A 68 43.73 9.00 -5.16
CA LYS A 68 42.65 10.01 -5.20
C LYS A 68 41.52 9.71 -6.20
N ASP A 69 41.78 8.80 -7.14
CA ASP A 69 40.80 8.49 -8.16
C ASP A 69 39.71 7.56 -7.58
N PRO A 70 38.42 7.91 -7.67
CA PRO A 70 37.33 7.14 -7.07
C PRO A 70 37.23 5.71 -7.60
N ARG A 71 37.59 5.46 -8.87
CA ARG A 71 37.57 4.11 -9.46
C ARG A 71 38.67 3.24 -8.87
N ASN A 72 39.85 3.83 -8.69
CA ASN A 72 40.98 3.13 -8.10
C ASN A 72 40.74 2.87 -6.62
N LEU A 73 40.13 3.83 -5.91
CA LEU A 73 39.74 3.66 -4.51
C LEU A 73 38.77 2.51 -4.32
N LEU A 74 37.77 2.34 -5.17
CA LEU A 74 36.86 1.19 -5.08
C LEU A 74 37.58 -0.13 -5.22
N VAL A 75 38.55 -0.22 -6.14
CA VAL A 75 39.37 -1.43 -6.32
C VAL A 75 40.31 -1.61 -5.14
N ALA A 76 40.95 -0.54 -4.66
CA ALA A 76 41.85 -0.60 -3.51
C ALA A 76 41.12 -1.04 -2.24
N PHE A 77 39.94 -0.49 -1.92
CA PHE A 77 39.12 -0.93 -0.80
C PHE A 77 38.72 -2.39 -0.96
N ARG A 78 38.40 -2.85 -2.16
CA ARG A 78 38.12 -4.25 -2.40
C ARG A 78 39.33 -5.15 -2.13
N ILE A 79 40.55 -4.71 -2.50
CA ILE A 79 41.78 -5.45 -2.22
C ILE A 79 42.02 -5.51 -0.71
N VAL A 80 41.87 -4.40 0.04
CA VAL A 80 42.01 -4.40 1.52
C VAL A 80 40.99 -5.33 2.16
N TYR A 81 39.72 -5.28 1.68
CA TYR A 81 38.71 -6.21 2.17
C TYR A 81 39.08 -7.67 1.93
N ASP A 82 39.59 -7.98 0.73
CA ASP A 82 40.02 -9.34 0.37
C ASP A 82 41.28 -9.75 1.16
N LEU A 83 42.22 -8.84 1.46
CA LEU A 83 43.36 -9.09 2.35
C LEU A 83 42.89 -9.56 3.74
N ILE A 84 41.90 -8.89 4.28
CA ILE A 84 41.38 -9.18 5.64
C ILE A 84 40.51 -10.45 5.60
N SER A 85 39.55 -10.53 4.68
CA SER A 85 38.55 -11.61 4.63
C SER A 85 39.12 -12.96 4.20
N LYS A 86 40.22 -12.96 3.43
CA LYS A 86 40.92 -14.18 2.99
C LYS A 86 42.12 -14.53 3.87
N ASP A 87 42.24 -13.89 5.02
CA ASP A 87 43.19 -14.23 6.06
C ASP A 87 44.67 -14.12 5.61
N TYR A 88 45.01 -13.05 4.85
CA TYR A 88 46.40 -12.69 4.60
C TYR A 88 47.07 -12.18 5.86
N SER A 89 48.39 -12.39 6.00
CA SER A 89 49.14 -11.93 7.15
C SER A 89 49.25 -10.39 7.15
N LEU A 90 48.57 -9.73 8.09
CA LEU A 90 48.73 -8.29 8.27
C LEU A 90 50.04 -7.94 9.04
N GLY A 91 50.63 -8.91 9.79
CA GLY A 91 51.84 -8.70 10.57
C GLY A 91 51.74 -7.52 11.54
N PRO A 92 52.78 -6.71 11.65
CA PRO A 92 52.78 -5.49 12.49
C PRO A 92 52.12 -4.28 11.81
N PHE A 93 51.71 -4.38 10.57
CA PHE A 93 51.21 -3.28 9.73
C PHE A 93 49.71 -3.04 9.83
N VAL A 94 49.07 -3.40 10.92
CA VAL A 94 47.64 -3.20 11.15
C VAL A 94 47.30 -1.73 11.27
N GLU A 95 48.12 -0.98 12.00
CA GLU A 95 47.94 0.45 12.22
C GLU A 95 48.12 1.22 10.92
N GLU A 96 49.22 0.95 10.18
CA GLU A 96 49.47 1.62 8.89
C GLU A 96 48.40 1.28 7.83
N LEU A 97 47.90 0.03 7.82
CA LEU A 97 46.81 -0.32 6.92
C LEU A 97 45.50 0.42 7.29
N PHE A 98 45.25 0.56 8.58
CA PHE A 98 44.14 1.37 9.08
C PHE A 98 44.30 2.84 8.70
N GLU A 99 45.45 3.43 8.91
CA GLU A 99 45.73 4.85 8.58
C GLU A 99 45.53 5.14 7.10
N VAL A 100 46.09 4.32 6.20
CA VAL A 100 45.99 4.46 4.75
C VAL A 100 44.53 4.33 4.26
N THR A 101 43.67 3.61 4.98
CA THR A 101 42.25 3.44 4.63
C THR A 101 41.36 4.46 5.31
N SER A 102 41.60 4.76 6.58
CA SER A 102 40.74 5.66 7.37
C SER A 102 40.93 7.14 7.02
N CYS A 103 42.02 7.52 6.33
CA CYS A 103 42.21 8.90 5.86
C CYS A 103 41.09 9.37 4.89
N TYR A 104 40.36 8.47 4.28
CA TYR A 104 39.19 8.76 3.45
C TYR A 104 37.88 8.90 4.21
N PHE A 105 37.89 8.69 5.52
CA PHE A 105 36.71 8.75 6.36
C PHE A 105 36.60 10.10 7.10
N PRO A 106 35.42 10.78 7.05
CA PRO A 106 34.23 10.49 6.22
C PRO A 106 34.48 10.85 4.74
N VAL A 107 33.82 10.08 3.84
CA VAL A 107 33.99 10.29 2.39
C VAL A 107 33.45 11.64 1.97
N ASP A 108 34.35 12.47 1.42
CA ASP A 108 34.02 13.74 0.78
C ASP A 108 34.23 13.64 -0.72
N PHE A 109 33.21 13.23 -1.45
CA PHE A 109 33.23 13.04 -2.90
C PHE A 109 31.95 13.57 -3.51
N THR A 110 32.11 14.42 -4.53
CA THR A 110 31.00 14.89 -5.36
C THR A 110 31.20 14.38 -6.78
N PRO A 111 30.30 13.53 -7.31
CA PRO A 111 30.42 13.03 -8.68
C PRO A 111 30.42 14.18 -9.68
N PRO A 112 31.33 14.17 -10.68
CA PRO A 112 31.29 15.15 -11.75
C PRO A 112 30.02 15.00 -12.58
N PRO A 113 29.46 16.12 -13.11
CA PRO A 113 28.31 16.04 -14.01
C PRO A 113 28.70 15.22 -15.26
N ASN A 114 27.90 14.21 -15.58
CA ASN A 114 28.12 13.25 -16.68
C ASN A 114 29.33 12.32 -16.50
N ASP A 115 29.54 11.82 -15.27
CA ASP A 115 30.57 10.81 -15.05
C ASP A 115 30.29 9.56 -15.93
N PRO A 116 31.20 9.19 -16.85
CA PRO A 116 31.01 8.03 -17.71
C PRO A 116 31.03 6.69 -16.95
N HIS A 117 31.46 6.67 -15.70
CA HIS A 117 31.57 5.49 -14.86
C HIS A 117 30.43 5.36 -13.86
N GLY A 118 29.64 6.43 -13.66
CA GLY A 118 28.45 6.43 -12.81
C GLY A 118 28.73 6.22 -11.32
N ILE A 119 29.97 6.47 -10.85
CA ILE A 119 30.35 6.25 -9.45
C ILE A 119 29.69 7.31 -8.59
N GLN A 120 28.95 6.85 -7.58
CA GLN A 120 28.31 7.72 -6.60
C GLN A 120 29.12 7.76 -5.29
N ARG A 121 28.86 8.79 -4.49
CA ARG A 121 29.46 8.92 -3.16
C ARG A 121 29.17 7.71 -2.28
N GLU A 122 27.95 7.20 -2.37
CA GLU A 122 27.47 6.03 -1.63
C GLU A 122 28.28 4.77 -1.92
N ASP A 123 28.76 4.59 -3.14
CA ASP A 123 29.59 3.43 -3.52
C ASP A 123 30.90 3.42 -2.73
N LEU A 124 31.54 4.59 -2.59
CA LEU A 124 32.78 4.75 -1.82
C LEU A 124 32.52 4.58 -0.31
N ILE A 125 31.43 5.16 0.21
CA ILE A 125 31.06 5.02 1.64
C ILE A 125 30.84 3.55 1.97
N LEU A 126 30.08 2.83 1.19
CA LEU A 126 29.77 1.40 1.44
C LEU A 126 31.03 0.55 1.35
N SER A 127 31.90 0.80 0.35
CA SER A 127 33.12 0.06 0.15
C SER A 127 34.13 0.31 1.30
N LEU A 128 34.31 1.56 1.73
CA LEU A 128 35.17 1.91 2.84
C LEU A 128 34.65 1.35 4.17
N ARG A 129 33.34 1.48 4.42
CA ARG A 129 32.69 0.90 5.62
C ARG A 129 32.91 -0.59 5.71
N ALA A 130 32.76 -1.31 4.60
CA ALA A 130 32.99 -2.74 4.54
C ALA A 130 34.42 -3.11 4.97
N VAL A 131 35.42 -2.30 4.55
CA VAL A 131 36.82 -2.49 4.98
C VAL A 131 36.98 -2.20 6.46
N LEU A 132 36.56 -1.04 6.94
CA LEU A 132 36.78 -0.59 8.32
C LEU A 132 36.11 -1.53 9.34
N ALA A 133 34.95 -2.10 8.98
CA ALA A 133 34.22 -3.03 9.83
C ALA A 133 34.67 -4.50 9.69
N SER A 134 35.58 -4.83 8.76
CA SER A 134 35.89 -6.24 8.40
C SER A 134 36.70 -7.01 9.44
N THR A 135 37.40 -6.32 10.35
CA THR A 135 38.27 -6.97 11.35
C THR A 135 38.22 -6.31 12.71
N PRO A 136 38.17 -7.11 13.81
CA PRO A 136 38.25 -6.59 15.17
C PRO A 136 39.62 -5.92 15.49
N ARG A 137 40.66 -6.21 14.71
CA ARG A 137 41.98 -5.61 14.90
C ARG A 137 42.01 -4.10 14.67
N PHE A 138 41.04 -3.55 13.96
CA PHE A 138 40.89 -2.11 13.76
C PHE A 138 40.19 -1.41 14.93
N ALA A 139 39.57 -2.14 15.84
CA ALA A 139 38.74 -1.58 16.91
C ALA A 139 39.43 -0.51 17.74
N GLU A 140 40.69 -0.74 18.12
CA GLU A 140 41.52 0.19 18.95
C GLU A 140 41.68 1.56 18.26
N PHE A 141 41.77 1.60 16.94
CA PHE A 141 41.95 2.82 16.16
C PHE A 141 40.62 3.38 15.67
N LEU A 142 39.72 2.52 15.23
CA LEU A 142 38.46 2.93 14.61
C LEU A 142 37.45 3.49 15.61
N LEU A 143 37.29 2.87 16.77
CA LEU A 143 36.28 3.29 17.76
C LEU A 143 36.50 4.72 18.26
N PRO A 144 37.72 5.14 18.59
CA PRO A 144 38.01 6.56 18.91
C PRO A 144 37.71 7.51 17.76
N LEU A 145 38.04 7.13 16.53
CA LEU A 145 37.72 7.92 15.34
C LEU A 145 36.21 8.08 15.15
N LEU A 146 35.44 7.00 15.30
CA LEU A 146 33.98 7.05 15.17
C LEU A 146 33.36 7.95 16.26
N ILE A 147 33.82 7.86 17.50
CA ILE A 147 33.36 8.71 18.61
C ILE A 147 33.63 10.17 18.29
N GLU A 148 34.86 10.52 17.84
CA GLU A 148 35.22 11.89 17.44
C GLU A 148 34.29 12.40 16.33
N LYS A 149 33.99 11.59 15.31
CA LYS A 149 33.16 12.01 14.17
C LYS A 149 31.68 12.07 14.51
N VAL A 150 31.17 11.24 15.41
CA VAL A 150 29.80 11.37 15.96
C VAL A 150 29.68 12.71 16.71
N ASP A 151 30.74 13.12 17.41
CA ASP A 151 30.77 14.37 18.19
C ASP A 151 31.01 15.63 17.34
N SER A 152 31.30 15.48 16.03
CA SER A 152 31.53 16.58 15.10
C SER A 152 30.23 17.32 14.73
N GLU A 153 30.30 18.51 14.15
CA GLU A 153 29.14 19.27 13.68
C GLU A 153 28.62 18.80 12.30
N MET A 154 29.40 18.00 11.59
CA MET A 154 29.08 17.56 10.23
C MET A 154 28.05 16.43 10.24
N LEU A 155 26.85 16.68 9.73
CA LEU A 155 25.76 15.69 9.67
C LEU A 155 26.15 14.40 8.92
N SER A 156 26.89 14.53 7.81
CA SER A 156 27.35 13.39 7.03
C SER A 156 28.32 12.51 7.80
N ALA A 157 29.25 13.13 8.57
CA ALA A 157 30.20 12.42 9.39
C ALA A 157 29.52 11.67 10.55
N LYS A 158 28.53 12.29 11.19
CA LYS A 158 27.72 11.64 12.23
C LYS A 158 27.00 10.39 11.70
N LEU A 159 26.29 10.54 10.59
CA LEU A 159 25.54 9.44 9.96
C LEU A 159 26.46 8.30 9.54
N ASP A 160 27.56 8.61 8.87
CA ASP A 160 28.51 7.61 8.39
C ASP A 160 29.17 6.87 9.56
N SER A 161 29.51 7.59 10.63
CA SER A 161 30.09 6.98 11.85
C SER A 161 29.11 6.05 12.57
N LEU A 162 27.84 6.45 12.74
CA LEU A 162 26.83 5.61 13.37
C LEU A 162 26.55 4.36 12.53
N GLN A 163 26.47 4.49 11.22
CA GLN A 163 26.29 3.36 10.32
C GLN A 163 27.52 2.44 10.25
N THR A 164 28.71 3.00 10.36
CA THR A 164 29.94 2.20 10.44
C THR A 164 30.02 1.46 11.77
N LEU A 165 29.64 2.08 12.89
CA LEU A 165 29.51 1.41 14.18
C LEU A 165 28.51 0.24 14.13
N ASN A 166 27.37 0.42 13.45
CA ASN A 166 26.42 -0.67 13.20
C ASN A 166 27.07 -1.86 12.50
N ALA A 167 27.86 -1.60 11.45
CA ALA A 167 28.58 -2.64 10.73
C ALA A 167 29.65 -3.33 11.60
N CYS A 168 30.36 -2.57 12.41
CA CYS A 168 31.37 -3.09 13.36
C CYS A 168 30.75 -4.04 14.39
N CYS A 169 29.56 -3.71 14.92
CA CYS A 169 28.85 -4.56 15.89
C CYS A 169 28.51 -5.96 15.35
N ALA A 170 28.49 -6.16 14.04
CA ALA A 170 28.30 -7.48 13.44
C ALA A 170 29.53 -8.37 13.56
N VAL A 171 30.73 -7.77 13.61
CA VAL A 171 32.04 -8.45 13.55
C VAL A 171 32.77 -8.42 14.89
N TYR A 172 32.66 -7.29 15.60
CA TYR A 172 33.36 -7.09 16.89
C TYR A 172 32.69 -7.88 18.00
N GLY A 173 33.51 -8.23 19.02
CA GLY A 173 33.06 -8.87 20.25
C GLY A 173 33.05 -7.91 21.43
N GLN A 174 32.70 -8.45 22.61
CA GLN A 174 32.65 -7.64 23.82
C GLN A 174 34.05 -7.13 24.27
N LYS A 175 35.12 -7.84 23.91
CA LYS A 175 36.50 -7.47 24.29
C LYS A 175 36.91 -6.15 23.66
N GLU A 176 36.60 -6.00 22.39
CA GLU A 176 36.94 -4.84 21.59
C GLU A 176 36.11 -3.59 21.98
N LEU A 177 34.87 -3.81 22.45
CA LEU A 177 33.96 -2.73 22.81
C LEU A 177 34.08 -2.27 24.27
N LYS A 178 34.54 -3.12 25.18
CA LYS A 178 34.50 -2.91 26.63
C LYS A 178 34.99 -1.53 27.08
N ASP A 179 36.15 -1.12 26.64
CA ASP A 179 36.81 0.11 27.11
C ASP A 179 36.18 1.38 26.48
N PHE A 180 35.43 1.23 25.36
CA PHE A 180 34.80 2.32 24.63
C PHE A 180 33.30 2.47 24.92
N LEU A 181 32.65 1.51 25.59
CA LEU A 181 31.22 1.53 25.88
C LEU A 181 30.73 2.82 26.56
N PRO A 182 31.41 3.35 27.60
CA PRO A 182 30.98 4.58 28.25
C PRO A 182 30.99 5.78 27.32
N SER A 183 32.04 5.90 26.49
CA SER A 183 32.17 7.00 25.53
C SER A 183 31.15 6.87 24.37
N LEU A 184 30.97 5.67 23.83
CA LEU A 184 29.96 5.39 22.80
C LEU A 184 28.56 5.70 23.31
N TRP A 185 28.23 5.28 24.52
CA TRP A 185 26.96 5.60 25.16
C TRP A 185 26.74 7.11 25.32
N ALA A 186 27.74 7.82 25.82
CA ALA A 186 27.69 9.27 26.01
C ALA A 186 27.43 10.01 24.70
N SER A 187 28.11 9.61 23.60
CA SER A 187 27.95 10.21 22.29
C SER A 187 26.57 9.87 21.67
N ILE A 188 26.14 8.62 21.70
CA ILE A 188 24.81 8.20 21.18
C ILE A 188 23.69 8.91 21.94
N ARG A 189 23.75 8.91 23.28
CA ARG A 189 22.77 9.59 24.13
C ARG A 189 22.67 11.08 23.80
N ARG A 190 23.80 11.77 23.68
CA ARG A 190 23.84 13.19 23.33
C ARG A 190 23.19 13.45 21.98
N GLU A 191 23.51 12.64 20.98
CA GLU A 191 22.92 12.80 19.64
C GLU A 191 21.40 12.58 19.65
N VAL A 192 20.91 11.55 20.32
CA VAL A 192 19.46 11.28 20.39
C VAL A 192 18.71 12.37 21.20
N PHE A 193 19.35 12.94 22.23
CA PHE A 193 18.73 13.97 23.07
C PHE A 193 18.72 15.36 22.43
N GLN A 194 19.70 15.67 21.58
CA GLN A 194 19.94 17.04 21.11
C GLN A 194 19.69 17.25 19.62
N THR A 195 19.61 16.18 18.82
CA THR A 195 19.47 16.33 17.38
C THR A 195 18.09 16.82 16.96
N SER A 196 18.05 17.64 15.91
CA SER A 196 16.83 17.97 15.17
C SER A 196 16.62 17.08 13.94
N SER A 197 17.60 16.21 13.62
CA SER A 197 17.58 15.34 12.45
C SER A 197 17.01 13.98 12.80
N GLU A 198 15.85 13.64 12.25
CA GLU A 198 15.23 12.31 12.41
C GLU A 198 16.15 11.16 11.93
N ARG A 199 17.01 11.42 10.94
CA ARG A 199 17.95 10.42 10.42
C ARG A 199 19.05 10.13 11.45
N VAL A 200 19.61 11.13 12.11
CA VAL A 200 20.63 10.95 13.16
C VAL A 200 20.02 10.23 14.36
N GLU A 201 18.80 10.59 14.75
CA GLU A 201 18.09 9.89 15.83
C GLU A 201 17.92 8.40 15.49
N ALA A 202 17.45 8.09 14.28
CA ALA A 202 17.21 6.71 13.84
C ALA A 202 18.51 5.89 13.81
N GLU A 203 19.61 6.45 13.26
CA GLU A 203 20.90 5.76 13.20
C GLU A 203 21.53 5.62 14.60
N GLY A 204 21.35 6.59 15.48
CA GLY A 204 21.78 6.49 16.87
C GLY A 204 21.06 5.39 17.63
N LEU A 205 19.74 5.26 17.45
CA LEU A 205 18.94 4.17 18.02
C LEU A 205 19.34 2.81 17.42
N ALA A 206 19.62 2.73 16.14
CA ALA A 206 20.10 1.52 15.48
C ALA A 206 21.49 1.12 15.98
N ALA A 207 22.39 2.09 16.21
CA ALA A 207 23.70 1.84 16.80
C ALA A 207 23.60 1.28 18.23
N LEU A 208 22.72 1.85 19.05
CA LEU A 208 22.48 1.34 20.42
C LEU A 208 21.91 -0.07 20.41
N HIS A 209 20.95 -0.34 19.51
CA HIS A 209 20.41 -1.69 19.31
C HIS A 209 21.52 -2.68 18.93
N SER A 210 22.37 -2.33 17.97
CA SER A 210 23.47 -3.20 17.50
C SER A 210 24.55 -3.43 18.56
N LEU A 211 24.90 -2.41 19.36
CA LEU A 211 25.80 -2.56 20.51
C LEU A 211 25.22 -3.53 21.54
N SER A 212 23.95 -3.32 21.92
CA SER A 212 23.28 -4.22 22.88
C SER A 212 23.16 -5.65 22.34
N ALA A 213 22.89 -5.82 21.04
CA ALA A 213 22.86 -7.12 20.38
C ALA A 213 24.24 -7.80 20.34
N CYS A 214 25.31 -7.04 20.10
CA CYS A 214 26.68 -7.53 20.14
C CYS A 214 27.05 -8.06 21.54
N LEU A 215 26.78 -7.27 22.57
CA LEU A 215 27.02 -7.68 23.95
C LEU A 215 26.20 -8.91 24.38
N SER A 216 24.98 -9.05 23.84
CA SER A 216 24.08 -10.18 24.11
C SER A 216 24.56 -11.51 23.54
N ARG A 217 25.35 -11.49 22.47
CA ARG A 217 25.89 -12.70 21.83
C ARG A 217 27.05 -13.32 22.60
N SER A 218 27.61 -12.59 23.54
CA SER A 218 28.76 -13.03 24.32
C SER A 218 28.37 -14.17 25.28
N VAL A 219 29.17 -15.23 25.33
CA VAL A 219 29.00 -16.32 26.29
C VAL A 219 29.42 -15.82 27.67
N LEU A 220 28.55 -16.00 28.68
CA LEU A 220 28.85 -15.67 30.05
C LEU A 220 29.80 -16.76 30.61
N GLU A 221 31.02 -16.39 30.93
CA GLU A 221 31.93 -17.22 31.71
C GLU A 221 31.59 -17.02 33.19
N ALA A 222 31.69 -18.07 34.00
CA ALA A 222 31.23 -18.10 35.40
C ALA A 222 31.88 -17.03 36.31
N ASP A 223 33.04 -16.50 35.94
CA ASP A 223 33.80 -15.50 36.69
C ASP A 223 33.95 -14.15 35.97
N ALA A 224 33.25 -13.95 34.82
CA ALA A 224 33.35 -12.72 34.06
C ALA A 224 32.19 -11.77 34.40
N GLU A 225 32.50 -10.46 34.44
CA GLU A 225 31.51 -9.39 34.59
C GLU A 225 30.53 -9.41 33.40
N ASP A 226 29.25 -9.38 33.70
CA ASP A 226 28.22 -9.25 32.65
C ASP A 226 28.20 -7.82 32.08
N LEU A 227 28.93 -7.60 30.99
CA LEU A 227 29.03 -6.30 30.34
C LEU A 227 27.68 -5.82 29.77
N LEU A 228 26.81 -6.73 29.37
CA LEU A 228 25.45 -6.33 28.91
C LEU A 228 24.66 -5.76 30.09
N ASP A 229 24.61 -6.44 31.23
CA ASP A 229 23.87 -5.95 32.40
C ASP A 229 24.42 -4.62 32.94
N SER A 230 25.73 -4.49 33.00
CA SER A 230 26.41 -3.23 33.37
C SER A 230 26.10 -2.09 32.40
N PHE A 231 26.12 -2.36 31.10
CA PHE A 231 25.80 -1.37 30.06
C PHE A 231 24.33 -0.95 30.10
N LEU A 232 23.39 -1.93 30.17
CA LEU A 232 21.97 -1.64 30.32
C LEU A 232 21.67 -0.91 31.65
N GLY A 233 22.39 -1.20 32.72
CA GLY A 233 22.32 -0.49 33.99
C GLY A 233 22.61 1.01 33.83
N SER A 234 23.66 1.36 33.09
CA SER A 234 23.99 2.76 32.78
C SER A 234 22.93 3.46 31.95
N ILE A 235 22.36 2.77 30.95
CA ILE A 235 21.26 3.31 30.12
C ILE A 235 20.02 3.56 30.99
N LEU A 236 19.68 2.61 31.87
CA LEU A 236 18.54 2.74 32.78
C LEU A 236 18.72 3.90 33.76
N GLU A 237 19.91 4.05 34.33
CA GLU A 237 20.22 5.14 35.27
C GLU A 237 20.03 6.52 34.66
N ASP A 238 20.49 6.70 33.42
CA ASP A 238 20.42 7.95 32.69
C ASP A 238 19.01 8.27 32.16
N CYS A 239 18.20 7.26 31.85
CA CYS A 239 16.90 7.46 31.15
C CYS A 239 15.68 7.35 32.06
N ARG A 240 15.70 6.52 33.11
CA ARG A 240 14.50 6.19 33.91
C ARG A 240 13.82 7.40 34.54
N HIS A 241 14.57 8.41 35.01
CA HIS A 241 14.01 9.58 35.67
C HIS A 241 13.20 10.47 34.70
N HIS A 242 13.54 10.52 33.42
CA HIS A 242 12.77 11.23 32.40
C HIS A 242 11.39 10.63 32.18
N LEU A 243 11.25 9.31 32.37
CA LEU A 243 9.95 8.63 32.20
C LEU A 243 8.93 9.00 33.27
N CYS A 244 9.38 9.59 34.38
CA CYS A 244 8.50 10.06 35.47
C CYS A 244 7.82 11.38 35.15
N GLU A 245 8.26 12.10 34.12
CA GLU A 245 7.77 13.43 33.76
C GLU A 245 7.28 13.47 32.29
N PRO A 246 6.04 13.01 32.04
CA PRO A 246 5.52 12.77 30.68
C PRO A 246 5.41 14.01 29.80
N ASP A 247 5.45 15.20 30.38
CA ASP A 247 5.39 16.48 29.63
C ASP A 247 6.77 17.03 29.24
N MET A 248 7.86 16.42 29.69
CA MET A 248 9.21 16.87 29.40
C MET A 248 9.68 16.43 28.01
N LYS A 249 10.54 17.25 27.39
CA LYS A 249 11.06 17.00 26.02
C LYS A 249 11.85 15.71 25.91
N LEU A 250 12.52 15.28 26.99
CA LEU A 250 13.38 14.10 26.99
C LEU A 250 12.66 12.78 27.22
N VAL A 251 11.36 12.79 27.51
CA VAL A 251 10.59 11.57 27.77
C VAL A 251 10.60 10.61 26.58
N TRP A 252 10.34 11.11 25.39
CA TRP A 252 10.30 10.29 24.19
C TRP A 252 11.69 9.82 23.73
N PRO A 253 12.73 10.68 23.66
CA PRO A 253 14.09 10.23 23.40
C PRO A 253 14.56 9.14 24.37
N SER A 254 14.30 9.29 25.66
CA SER A 254 14.67 8.28 26.68
C SER A 254 13.89 6.97 26.50
N ALA A 255 12.58 7.05 26.21
CA ALA A 255 11.79 5.85 25.94
C ALA A 255 12.29 5.12 24.68
N LYS A 256 12.62 5.85 23.60
CA LYS A 256 13.17 5.27 22.36
C LYS A 256 14.53 4.60 22.60
N LEU A 257 15.43 5.21 23.39
CA LEU A 257 16.72 4.63 23.74
C LEU A 257 16.54 3.31 24.51
N LEU A 258 15.68 3.30 25.53
CA LEU A 258 15.36 2.10 26.29
C LEU A 258 14.71 1.01 25.43
N GLN A 259 13.81 1.40 24.52
CA GLN A 259 13.18 0.47 23.59
C GLN A 259 14.17 -0.09 22.56
N ALA A 260 15.09 0.73 22.05
CA ALA A 260 16.12 0.28 21.13
C ALA A 260 17.05 -0.75 21.80
N ALA A 261 17.49 -0.49 23.02
CA ALA A 261 18.31 -1.42 23.78
C ALA A 261 17.55 -2.71 24.14
N ALA A 262 16.29 -2.60 24.57
CA ALA A 262 15.43 -3.74 24.87
C ALA A 262 15.12 -4.60 23.64
N GLY A 263 15.01 -3.98 22.46
CA GLY A 263 14.76 -4.67 21.21
C GLY A 263 15.89 -5.56 20.71
N ALA A 264 17.06 -5.50 21.32
CA ALA A 264 18.28 -6.17 20.88
C ALA A 264 18.30 -7.68 21.16
N SER A 265 17.76 -8.12 22.29
CA SER A 265 17.70 -9.54 22.68
C SER A 265 16.65 -9.79 23.76
N ALA A 266 16.25 -11.03 23.94
CA ALA A 266 15.34 -11.44 25.01
C ALA A 266 15.87 -11.01 26.39
N ARG A 267 17.17 -11.24 26.66
CA ARG A 267 17.81 -10.88 27.93
C ARG A 267 17.83 -9.38 28.18
N ALA A 268 18.10 -8.57 27.15
CA ALA A 268 18.04 -7.12 27.24
C ALA A 268 16.61 -6.63 27.46
N CYS A 269 15.63 -7.23 26.77
CA CYS A 269 14.21 -6.94 26.95
C CYS A 269 13.77 -7.21 28.39
N ASP A 270 14.07 -8.37 28.93
CA ASP A 270 13.69 -8.77 30.30
C ASP A 270 14.32 -7.83 31.36
N ARG A 271 15.60 -7.48 31.21
CA ARG A 271 16.30 -6.58 32.13
C ARG A 271 15.70 -5.18 32.16
N ILE A 272 15.40 -4.62 30.98
CA ILE A 272 14.83 -3.26 30.89
C ILE A 272 13.36 -3.26 31.32
N THR A 273 12.56 -4.19 30.83
CA THR A 273 11.12 -4.22 31.10
C THR A 273 10.81 -4.51 32.56
N SER A 274 11.59 -5.35 33.24
CA SER A 274 11.46 -5.59 34.69
C SER A 274 11.63 -4.34 35.55
N THR A 275 12.35 -3.34 35.07
CA THR A 275 12.55 -2.05 35.74
C THR A 275 11.55 -0.99 35.29
N VAL A 276 11.31 -0.91 33.97
CA VAL A 276 10.53 0.18 33.36
C VAL A 276 9.03 -0.03 33.49
N ILE A 277 8.53 -1.28 33.37
CA ILE A 277 7.08 -1.54 33.45
C ILE A 277 6.50 -1.14 34.81
N PRO A 278 7.05 -1.57 35.95
CA PRO A 278 6.55 -1.13 37.26
C PRO A 278 6.55 0.39 37.41
N LEU A 279 7.61 1.04 36.94
CA LEU A 279 7.72 2.49 36.95
C LEU A 279 6.59 3.18 36.17
N LEU A 280 6.35 2.72 34.94
CA LEU A 280 5.29 3.29 34.10
C LEU A 280 3.90 3.04 34.68
N LEU A 281 3.64 1.89 35.29
CA LEU A 281 2.41 1.58 36.01
C LEU A 281 2.18 2.53 37.20
N GLU A 282 3.23 2.78 37.99
CA GLU A 282 3.18 3.74 39.09
C GLU A 282 2.88 5.17 38.59
N GLN A 283 3.58 5.60 37.54
CA GLN A 283 3.40 6.94 36.98
C GLN A 283 2.01 7.14 36.38
N PHE A 284 1.46 6.14 35.70
CA PHE A 284 0.08 6.22 35.19
C PHE A 284 -0.95 6.46 36.29
N ASN A 285 -0.79 5.80 37.42
CA ASN A 285 -1.68 6.00 38.57
C ASN A 285 -1.47 7.34 39.27
N ARG A 286 -0.26 7.88 39.20
CA ARG A 286 0.11 9.16 39.84
C ARG A 286 -0.44 10.37 39.08
N HIS A 287 -0.45 10.29 37.76
CA HIS A 287 -0.91 11.39 36.91
C HIS A 287 -2.41 11.31 36.66
N GLY A 288 -3.11 12.47 36.80
CA GLY A 288 -4.55 12.53 36.61
C GLY A 288 -5.01 13.02 35.24
N GLN A 289 -4.13 13.64 34.45
CA GLN A 289 -4.47 14.19 33.12
C GLN A 289 -4.44 13.13 32.03
N SER A 290 -5.47 13.09 31.18
CA SER A 290 -5.55 12.11 30.08
C SER A 290 -4.40 12.21 29.08
N SER A 291 -3.85 13.42 28.86
CA SER A 291 -2.69 13.63 27.98
C SER A 291 -1.42 12.95 28.52
N GLN A 292 -1.17 13.08 29.81
CA GLN A 292 -0.03 12.46 30.49
C GLN A 292 -0.18 10.94 30.55
N ARG A 293 -1.36 10.46 30.90
CA ARG A 293 -1.71 9.02 30.87
C ARG A 293 -1.56 8.42 29.50
N ARG A 294 -1.94 9.17 28.46
CA ARG A 294 -1.73 8.74 27.07
C ARG A 294 -0.24 8.54 26.77
N THR A 295 0.60 9.51 27.09
CA THR A 295 2.06 9.41 26.88
C THR A 295 2.65 8.20 27.60
N ILE A 296 2.26 7.97 28.84
CA ILE A 296 2.76 6.82 29.64
C ILE A 296 2.26 5.51 29.01
N LEU A 297 1.00 5.41 28.62
CA LEU A 297 0.46 4.21 27.99
C LEU A 297 1.06 3.93 26.61
N GLU A 298 1.36 4.96 25.82
CA GLU A 298 2.06 4.81 24.55
C GLU A 298 3.48 4.27 24.73
N MET A 299 4.20 4.74 25.77
CA MET A 299 5.51 4.19 26.11
C MET A 299 5.40 2.73 26.54
N LEU A 300 4.45 2.42 27.43
CA LEU A 300 4.19 1.05 27.90
C LEU A 300 3.86 0.12 26.73
N LEU A 301 3.02 0.58 25.79
CA LEU A 301 2.69 -0.17 24.57
C LEU A 301 3.94 -0.52 23.73
N GLY A 302 4.91 0.39 23.65
CA GLY A 302 6.19 0.12 22.98
C GLY A 302 6.94 -1.06 23.61
N PHE A 303 7.01 -1.11 24.95
CA PHE A 303 7.67 -2.22 25.67
C PHE A 303 6.85 -3.52 25.58
N LEU A 304 5.53 -3.47 25.61
CA LEU A 304 4.69 -4.66 25.44
C LEU A 304 4.88 -5.29 24.05
N LYS A 305 5.04 -4.49 22.99
CA LYS A 305 5.36 -4.99 21.65
C LYS A 305 6.71 -5.66 21.56
N LEU A 306 7.70 -5.15 22.30
CA LEU A 306 9.03 -5.79 22.37
C LEU A 306 8.98 -7.13 23.10
N GLN A 307 8.22 -7.21 24.17
CA GLN A 307 7.99 -8.48 24.87
C GLN A 307 7.26 -9.49 23.98
N GLN A 308 6.31 -9.05 23.15
CA GLN A 308 5.65 -9.92 22.17
C GLN A 308 6.65 -10.50 21.15
N LYS A 309 7.63 -9.70 20.71
CA LYS A 309 8.67 -10.14 19.76
C LYS A 309 9.56 -11.25 20.34
N TRP A 310 9.89 -11.18 21.62
CA TRP A 310 10.82 -12.10 22.29
C TRP A 310 10.15 -13.21 23.11
N GLY A 311 8.83 -13.16 23.34
CA GLY A 311 8.08 -14.09 24.18
C GLY A 311 7.81 -15.48 23.56
N ASN A 312 8.24 -15.74 22.32
CA ASN A 312 8.05 -17.02 21.63
C ASN A 312 9.21 -18.03 21.83
N GLU A 313 10.24 -17.68 22.56
CA GLU A 313 11.32 -18.61 22.89
C GLU A 313 10.97 -19.37 24.18
N ASP A 314 10.95 -20.69 24.12
CA ASP A 314 10.66 -21.72 25.15
C ASP A 314 10.99 -21.36 26.62
N LYS A 315 10.30 -20.40 27.20
CA LYS A 315 10.39 -20.13 28.65
C LYS A 315 9.03 -20.41 29.30
N ASP A 316 9.05 -21.30 30.29
CA ASP A 316 7.89 -21.69 31.08
C ASP A 316 7.27 -20.55 31.92
N GLU A 317 7.92 -19.40 32.02
CA GLU A 317 7.42 -18.21 32.71
C GLU A 317 7.48 -16.98 31.81
N ILE A 318 6.32 -16.38 31.54
CA ILE A 318 6.21 -15.10 30.85
C ILE A 318 6.69 -14.01 31.83
N PRO A 319 7.74 -13.21 31.51
CA PRO A 319 8.26 -12.16 32.41
C PRO A 319 7.20 -11.15 32.87
N LEU A 320 6.13 -11.00 32.11
CA LEU A 320 4.99 -10.12 32.41
C LEU A 320 3.96 -10.71 33.37
N SER A 321 4.07 -11.98 33.76
CA SER A 321 3.05 -12.66 34.60
C SER A 321 2.80 -11.93 35.93
N GLY A 322 3.85 -11.36 36.54
CA GLY A 322 3.76 -10.58 37.77
C GLY A 322 3.09 -9.22 37.61
N PHE A 323 3.01 -8.66 36.41
CA PHE A 323 2.43 -7.34 36.10
C PHE A 323 1.10 -7.40 35.37
N LYS A 324 0.59 -8.59 35.11
CA LYS A 324 -0.63 -8.85 34.34
C LYS A 324 -1.84 -8.06 34.88
N ALA A 325 -2.21 -8.26 36.11
CA ALA A 325 -3.38 -7.63 36.71
C ALA A 325 -3.29 -6.09 36.73
N PRO A 326 -2.14 -5.47 37.13
CA PRO A 326 -1.97 -4.03 37.01
C PRO A 326 -2.10 -3.50 35.58
N ILE A 327 -1.53 -4.19 34.59
CA ILE A 327 -1.62 -3.77 33.17
C ILE A 327 -3.04 -3.86 32.66
N CYS A 328 -3.77 -4.95 32.92
CA CYS A 328 -5.18 -5.10 32.54
C CYS A 328 -6.06 -4.02 33.16
N SER A 329 -5.87 -3.71 34.45
CA SER A 329 -6.58 -2.62 35.15
C SER A 329 -6.32 -1.26 34.50
N LEU A 330 -5.06 -0.96 34.18
CA LEU A 330 -4.66 0.29 33.54
C LEU A 330 -5.28 0.43 32.15
N VAL A 331 -5.28 -0.63 31.34
CA VAL A 331 -5.91 -0.65 30.01
C VAL A 331 -7.43 -0.44 30.14
N SER A 332 -8.09 -1.07 31.10
CA SER A 332 -9.52 -0.87 31.37
C SER A 332 -9.83 0.58 31.75
N LEU A 333 -8.98 1.22 32.59
CA LEU A 333 -9.11 2.64 32.92
C LEU A 333 -8.94 3.52 31.67
N ALA A 334 -8.00 3.22 30.80
CA ALA A 334 -7.80 3.96 29.56
C ALA A 334 -8.99 3.83 28.59
N LEU A 335 -9.63 2.66 28.52
CA LEU A 335 -10.82 2.43 27.69
C LEU A 335 -12.06 3.16 28.20
N THR A 336 -12.13 3.48 29.50
CA THR A 336 -13.24 4.20 30.12
C THR A 336 -13.01 5.71 30.23
N ASP A 337 -11.81 6.20 29.93
CA ASP A 337 -11.47 7.62 29.97
C ASP A 337 -12.30 8.44 28.95
N PRO A 338 -12.68 9.67 29.23
CA PRO A 338 -13.40 10.51 28.28
C PRO A 338 -12.59 10.92 27.05
N SER A 339 -11.26 10.86 27.11
CA SER A 339 -10.37 11.24 26.01
C SER A 339 -10.31 10.17 24.94
N THR A 340 -10.75 10.49 23.73
CA THR A 340 -10.63 9.63 22.52
C THR A 340 -9.20 9.17 22.27
N GLN A 341 -8.23 10.06 22.45
CA GLN A 341 -6.83 9.75 22.18
C GLN A 341 -6.27 8.69 23.13
N LEU A 342 -6.63 8.76 24.41
CA LEU A 342 -6.23 7.76 25.40
C LEU A 342 -6.95 6.42 25.15
N GLN A 343 -8.22 6.46 24.78
CA GLN A 343 -8.97 5.25 24.40
C GLN A 343 -8.33 4.51 23.20
N LEU A 344 -7.91 5.26 22.16
CA LEU A 344 -7.25 4.66 21.00
C LEU A 344 -5.96 3.93 21.38
N VAL A 345 -5.19 4.49 22.30
CA VAL A 345 -3.98 3.81 22.80
C VAL A 345 -4.36 2.60 23.67
N GLY A 346 -5.39 2.72 24.49
CA GLY A 346 -5.95 1.62 25.28
C GLY A 346 -6.41 0.44 24.42
N ILE A 347 -7.10 0.71 23.32
CA ILE A 347 -7.53 -0.30 22.33
C ILE A 347 -6.32 -1.01 21.73
N ARG A 348 -5.29 -0.27 21.31
CA ARG A 348 -4.05 -0.86 20.79
C ARG A 348 -3.33 -1.71 21.81
N ALA A 349 -3.28 -1.25 23.06
CA ALA A 349 -2.67 -2.02 24.15
C ALA A 349 -3.44 -3.32 24.41
N LEU A 350 -4.77 -3.27 24.43
CA LEU A 350 -5.63 -4.44 24.55
C LEU A 350 -5.39 -5.47 23.43
N THR A 351 -5.26 -4.99 22.20
CA THR A 351 -4.99 -5.88 21.05
C THR A 351 -3.61 -6.55 21.16
N VAL A 352 -2.59 -5.82 21.62
CA VAL A 352 -1.24 -6.39 21.83
C VAL A 352 -1.23 -7.41 22.97
N LEU A 353 -1.94 -7.12 24.07
CA LEU A 353 -2.08 -8.07 25.19
C LEU A 353 -2.82 -9.34 24.77
N GLY A 354 -3.90 -9.19 24.01
CA GLY A 354 -4.69 -10.33 23.52
C GLY A 354 -3.93 -11.19 22.51
N ALA A 355 -2.97 -10.63 21.79
CA ALA A 355 -2.14 -11.38 20.86
C ALA A 355 -1.08 -12.27 21.56
N GLN A 356 -0.90 -12.10 22.88
CA GLN A 356 0.02 -12.93 23.66
C GLN A 356 -0.76 -14.04 24.41
N PRO A 357 -0.53 -15.33 24.07
CA PRO A 357 -1.23 -16.43 24.73
C PRO A 357 -1.00 -16.43 26.25
N GLY A 358 -2.09 -16.60 27.02
CA GLY A 358 -2.04 -16.72 28.48
C GLY A 358 -1.95 -15.41 29.27
N LEU A 359 -1.79 -14.26 28.61
CA LEU A 359 -1.77 -12.97 29.32
C LEU A 359 -3.17 -12.50 29.76
N LEU A 360 -4.20 -12.68 28.94
CA LEU A 360 -5.57 -12.35 29.32
C LEU A 360 -6.30 -13.57 29.88
N SER A 361 -6.95 -13.44 31.02
CA SER A 361 -7.90 -14.43 31.53
C SER A 361 -9.22 -14.36 30.79
N THR A 362 -10.08 -15.36 30.98
CA THR A 362 -11.43 -15.34 30.42
C THR A 362 -12.23 -14.14 30.93
N GLU A 363 -12.10 -13.80 32.19
CA GLU A 363 -12.75 -12.62 32.81
C GLU A 363 -12.23 -11.30 32.22
N ASP A 364 -10.92 -11.19 31.98
CA ASP A 364 -10.32 -10.02 31.33
C ASP A 364 -10.84 -9.85 29.88
N LEU A 365 -11.00 -10.97 29.15
CA LEU A 365 -11.54 -10.97 27.78
C LEU A 365 -13.03 -10.62 27.73
N GLU A 366 -13.83 -11.09 28.70
CA GLU A 366 -15.23 -10.71 28.85
C GLU A 366 -15.38 -9.22 29.12
N LEU A 367 -14.58 -8.68 30.05
CA LEU A 367 -14.53 -7.27 30.33
C LEU A 367 -14.05 -6.46 29.10
N ALA A 368 -13.07 -6.96 28.40
CA ALA A 368 -12.59 -6.35 27.15
C ALA A 368 -13.71 -6.31 26.09
N ALA A 369 -14.45 -7.39 25.90
CA ALA A 369 -15.60 -7.43 24.99
C ALA A 369 -16.68 -6.39 25.39
N ASP A 370 -16.92 -6.20 26.69
CA ASP A 370 -17.84 -5.18 27.19
C ASP A 370 -17.37 -3.75 26.91
N HIS A 371 -16.08 -3.48 27.09
CA HIS A 371 -15.51 -2.17 26.75
C HIS A 371 -15.55 -1.91 25.24
N LEU A 372 -15.20 -2.89 24.43
CA LEU A 372 -15.24 -2.77 22.97
C LEU A 372 -16.68 -2.57 22.47
N TYR A 373 -17.66 -3.27 23.05
CA TYR A 373 -19.07 -3.03 22.77
C TYR A 373 -19.48 -1.57 23.06
N ARG A 374 -19.15 -1.07 24.23
CA ARG A 374 -19.47 0.33 24.61
C ARG A 374 -18.83 1.34 23.67
N LEU A 375 -17.57 1.16 23.33
CA LEU A 375 -16.85 2.06 22.42
C LEU A 375 -17.37 2.00 20.98
N SER A 376 -17.76 0.82 20.52
CA SER A 376 -18.34 0.64 19.17
C SER A 376 -19.75 1.22 19.06
N PHE A 377 -20.49 1.30 20.17
CA PHE A 377 -21.93 1.53 20.15
C PHE A 377 -22.38 2.81 20.79
N LEU A 378 -21.85 3.14 21.98
CA LEU A 378 -22.36 4.25 22.80
C LEU A 378 -21.68 5.59 22.55
N LYS A 379 -20.55 5.62 21.86
CA LYS A 379 -19.83 6.85 21.53
C LYS A 379 -20.14 7.32 20.10
N GLU A 380 -20.30 8.62 19.96
CA GLU A 380 -20.52 9.26 18.64
C GLU A 380 -19.20 9.47 17.87
N ASP A 381 -18.05 9.27 18.51
CA ASP A 381 -16.75 9.45 17.89
C ASP A 381 -16.41 8.28 16.94
N SER A 382 -16.31 8.61 15.66
CA SER A 382 -16.04 7.64 14.59
C SER A 382 -14.68 6.95 14.71
N GLN A 383 -13.66 7.60 15.27
CA GLN A 383 -12.31 7.03 15.37
C GLN A 383 -12.24 5.93 16.42
N SER A 384 -12.74 6.18 17.63
CA SER A 384 -12.81 5.15 18.68
C SER A 384 -13.69 3.98 18.27
N CYS A 385 -14.79 4.24 17.58
CA CYS A 385 -15.72 3.23 17.11
C CYS A 385 -15.06 2.28 16.10
N LEU A 386 -14.39 2.82 15.07
CA LEU A 386 -13.69 2.02 14.07
C LEU A 386 -12.54 1.20 14.67
N ALA A 387 -11.74 1.82 15.55
CA ALA A 387 -10.64 1.14 16.22
C ALA A 387 -11.15 0.01 17.14
N ALA A 388 -12.27 0.20 17.83
CA ALA A 388 -12.88 -0.82 18.68
C ALA A 388 -13.43 -2.01 17.84
N MET A 389 -14.02 -1.73 16.68
CA MET A 389 -14.47 -2.78 15.75
C MET A 389 -13.31 -3.60 15.20
N GLU A 390 -12.22 -2.93 14.79
CA GLU A 390 -11.01 -3.60 14.29
C GLU A 390 -10.36 -4.48 15.37
N ALA A 391 -10.25 -3.95 16.59
CA ALA A 391 -9.74 -4.71 17.74
C ALA A 391 -10.64 -5.89 18.08
N SER A 392 -11.97 -5.71 18.02
CA SER A 392 -12.93 -6.79 18.22
C SER A 392 -12.74 -7.92 17.20
N GLY A 393 -12.51 -7.59 15.93
CA GLY A 393 -12.21 -8.57 14.89
C GLY A 393 -10.92 -9.34 15.16
N THR A 394 -9.86 -8.64 15.53
CA THR A 394 -8.57 -9.26 15.86
C THR A 394 -8.68 -10.22 17.06
N LEU A 395 -9.31 -9.78 18.13
CA LEU A 395 -9.50 -10.59 19.34
C LEU A 395 -10.50 -11.73 19.11
N ALA A 396 -11.52 -11.54 18.30
CA ALA A 396 -12.49 -12.57 17.92
C ALA A 396 -11.83 -13.73 17.15
N THR A 397 -10.82 -13.45 16.34
CA THR A 397 -10.04 -14.49 15.66
C THR A 397 -9.28 -15.37 16.66
N LEU A 398 -8.77 -14.77 17.73
CA LEU A 398 -7.96 -15.47 18.75
C LEU A 398 -8.84 -16.18 19.82
N TYR A 399 -9.96 -15.55 20.18
CA TYR A 399 -10.83 -15.99 21.29
C TYR A 399 -12.31 -16.08 20.88
N PRO A 400 -12.67 -16.88 19.88
CA PRO A 400 -14.00 -16.87 19.29
C PRO A 400 -15.13 -17.21 20.29
N THR A 401 -14.87 -18.08 21.25
CA THR A 401 -15.88 -18.52 22.24
C THR A 401 -16.38 -17.36 23.12
N VAL A 402 -15.51 -16.47 23.55
CA VAL A 402 -15.88 -15.30 24.37
C VAL A 402 -16.74 -14.32 23.57
N PHE A 403 -16.39 -14.07 22.32
CA PHE A 403 -17.13 -13.15 21.46
C PHE A 403 -18.50 -13.70 21.06
N ILE A 404 -18.62 -15.03 20.85
CA ILE A 404 -19.90 -15.71 20.62
C ILE A 404 -20.83 -15.59 21.84
N SER A 405 -20.30 -15.74 23.06
CA SER A 405 -21.13 -15.70 24.27
C SER A 405 -21.49 -14.31 24.74
N HIS A 406 -20.62 -13.31 24.54
CA HIS A 406 -20.79 -11.97 25.13
C HIS A 406 -21.14 -10.88 24.11
N LEU A 407 -20.44 -10.79 22.96
CA LEU A 407 -20.61 -9.68 22.02
C LEU A 407 -21.69 -9.93 20.98
N VAL A 408 -21.68 -11.07 20.31
CA VAL A 408 -22.61 -11.40 19.23
C VAL A 408 -24.07 -11.39 19.66
N PRO A 409 -24.48 -11.95 20.84
CA PRO A 409 -25.86 -11.91 21.28
C PRO A 409 -26.37 -10.51 21.56
N ARG A 410 -25.51 -9.63 22.10
CA ARG A 410 -25.86 -8.21 22.38
C ARG A 410 -26.08 -7.45 21.09
N LEU A 411 -25.16 -7.57 20.12
CA LEU A 411 -25.32 -6.95 18.80
C LEU A 411 -26.57 -7.46 18.08
N ALA A 412 -26.86 -8.76 18.17
CA ALA A 412 -28.07 -9.36 17.60
C ALA A 412 -29.36 -8.88 18.30
N ALA A 413 -29.31 -8.62 19.61
CA ALA A 413 -30.43 -8.05 20.35
C ALA A 413 -30.72 -6.61 19.96
N GLU A 414 -29.68 -5.78 19.78
CA GLU A 414 -29.82 -4.39 19.33
C GLU A 414 -30.48 -4.27 17.96
N LEU A 415 -30.18 -5.18 17.03
CA LEU A 415 -30.88 -5.24 15.73
C LEU A 415 -32.36 -5.61 15.85
N ARG A 416 -32.77 -6.31 16.94
CA ARG A 416 -34.15 -6.75 17.17
C ARG A 416 -34.98 -5.74 17.96
N THR A 417 -34.40 -5.08 18.96
CA THR A 417 -35.11 -4.14 19.84
C THR A 417 -35.64 -2.92 19.12
N GLY A 418 -35.01 -2.54 18.02
CA GLY A 418 -35.48 -1.45 17.20
C GLY A 418 -36.85 -1.59 16.56
N ASP A 419 -37.39 -2.81 16.46
CA ASP A 419 -38.71 -3.05 15.89
C ASP A 419 -39.85 -2.70 16.86
N THR A 420 -39.58 -2.63 18.16
CA THR A 420 -40.58 -2.33 19.21
C THR A 420 -40.64 -0.87 19.62
N GLU A 421 -39.59 -0.09 19.41
CA GLU A 421 -39.50 1.34 19.74
C GLU A 421 -39.89 2.30 18.60
N LEU A 422 -40.23 1.77 17.41
CA LEU A 422 -40.66 2.55 16.23
C LEU A 422 -41.92 3.43 16.49
N ALA A 423 -42.53 3.35 17.66
CA ALA A 423 -43.73 4.13 18.00
C ALA A 423 -43.42 5.52 18.58
N SER A 424 -42.18 5.88 18.92
CA SER A 424 -41.88 7.08 19.66
C SER A 424 -40.59 7.86 19.35
N GLY A 425 -39.81 7.49 18.34
CA GLY A 425 -38.53 8.17 18.11
C GLY A 425 -38.04 8.14 16.66
N GLU A 426 -38.58 8.97 15.79
CA GLU A 426 -37.95 9.32 14.51
C GLU A 426 -36.72 10.21 14.80
N GLY A 427 -35.50 9.65 14.73
CA GLY A 427 -34.30 10.47 14.82
C GLY A 427 -33.12 9.86 14.05
N PRO A 428 -32.26 10.68 13.42
CA PRO A 428 -31.04 10.23 12.72
C PRO A 428 -30.09 9.40 13.59
N SER A 429 -30.20 9.50 14.90
CA SER A 429 -29.42 8.71 15.86
C SER A 429 -29.73 7.20 15.82
N TYR A 430 -30.96 6.82 15.56
CA TYR A 430 -31.38 5.41 15.57
C TYR A 430 -30.85 4.62 14.37
N GLN A 431 -31.00 5.18 13.18
CA GLN A 431 -30.46 4.59 11.94
C GLN A 431 -28.94 4.43 12.01
N ALA A 432 -28.24 5.44 12.52
CA ALA A 432 -26.78 5.38 12.71
C ALA A 432 -26.36 4.25 13.67
N ARG A 433 -27.13 3.98 14.72
CA ARG A 433 -26.85 2.85 15.63
C ARG A 433 -27.00 1.50 14.95
N ARG A 434 -28.06 1.30 14.15
CA ARG A 434 -28.27 0.05 13.39
C ARG A 434 -27.14 -0.18 12.38
N LEU A 435 -26.73 0.86 11.66
CA LEU A 435 -25.60 0.77 10.72
C LEU A 435 -24.29 0.38 11.42
N ARG A 436 -24.00 0.95 12.59
CA ARG A 436 -22.83 0.57 13.39
C ARG A 436 -22.92 -0.87 13.90
N CYS A 437 -24.12 -1.33 14.27
CA CYS A 437 -24.32 -2.70 14.70
C CYS A 437 -24.04 -3.71 13.58
N LEU A 438 -24.49 -3.43 12.36
CA LEU A 438 -24.21 -4.24 11.18
C LEU A 438 -22.70 -4.29 10.87
N GLN A 439 -22.02 -3.14 10.98
CA GLN A 439 -20.56 -3.07 10.79
C GLN A 439 -19.81 -3.84 11.89
N ALA A 440 -20.24 -3.74 13.16
CA ALA A 440 -19.62 -4.47 14.25
C ALA A 440 -19.80 -5.98 14.13
N LEU A 441 -21.01 -6.45 13.72
CA LEU A 441 -21.22 -7.87 13.42
C LEU A 441 -20.33 -8.39 12.29
N ALA A 442 -20.17 -7.59 11.24
CA ALA A 442 -19.26 -7.95 10.15
C ALA A 442 -17.81 -8.00 10.62
N ALA A 443 -17.37 -7.01 11.42
CA ALA A 443 -15.98 -6.93 11.90
C ALA A 443 -15.57 -8.11 12.79
N VAL A 444 -16.47 -8.63 13.62
CA VAL A 444 -16.18 -9.80 14.48
C VAL A 444 -16.30 -11.14 13.76
N SER A 445 -16.86 -11.18 12.56
CA SER A 445 -17.09 -12.43 11.79
C SER A 445 -15.81 -12.93 11.11
N THR A 446 -14.75 -13.12 11.89
CA THR A 446 -13.40 -13.49 11.41
C THR A 446 -13.09 -14.97 11.58
N HIS A 447 -13.80 -15.67 12.45
CA HIS A 447 -13.61 -17.09 12.75
C HIS A 447 -14.82 -17.92 12.33
N PRO A 448 -14.67 -19.18 11.83
CA PRO A 448 -15.77 -20.02 11.34
C PRO A 448 -16.94 -20.20 12.31
N SER A 449 -16.64 -20.39 13.60
CA SER A 449 -17.68 -20.52 14.62
C SER A 449 -18.51 -19.23 14.81
N ILE A 450 -17.87 -18.06 14.69
CA ILE A 450 -18.57 -16.77 14.78
C ILE A 450 -19.42 -16.53 13.53
N VAL A 451 -18.88 -16.86 12.34
CA VAL A 451 -19.63 -16.73 11.07
C VAL A 451 -20.93 -17.55 11.09
N ARG A 452 -20.90 -18.73 11.70
CA ARG A 452 -22.10 -19.57 11.87
C ARG A 452 -23.20 -18.90 12.70
N GLU A 453 -22.83 -18.08 13.65
CA GLU A 453 -23.78 -17.33 14.49
C GLU A 453 -24.21 -15.99 13.90
N THR A 454 -23.28 -15.25 13.30
CA THR A 454 -23.54 -13.91 12.79
C THR A 454 -24.23 -13.88 11.44
N LEU A 455 -23.89 -14.81 10.54
CA LEU A 455 -24.47 -14.88 9.19
C LEU A 455 -25.99 -15.04 9.18
N PRO A 456 -26.58 -15.96 9.97
CA PRO A 456 -28.04 -16.06 10.08
C PRO A 456 -28.69 -14.78 10.60
N VAL A 457 -28.06 -14.06 11.53
CA VAL A 457 -28.57 -12.79 12.06
C VAL A 457 -28.65 -11.73 10.96
N LEU A 458 -27.58 -11.57 10.17
CA LEU A 458 -27.53 -10.63 9.05
C LEU A 458 -28.57 -10.96 7.98
N LEU A 459 -28.71 -12.25 7.61
CA LEU A 459 -29.69 -12.69 6.62
C LEU A 459 -31.12 -12.56 7.12
N GLN A 460 -31.39 -12.84 8.41
CA GLN A 460 -32.69 -12.63 9.00
C GLN A 460 -33.06 -11.14 9.02
N HIS A 461 -32.07 -10.28 9.30
CA HIS A 461 -32.27 -8.84 9.27
C HIS A 461 -32.56 -8.34 7.85
N LEU A 462 -31.86 -8.84 6.83
CA LEU A 462 -32.13 -8.55 5.43
C LEU A 462 -33.57 -8.92 5.04
N ARG A 463 -34.04 -10.11 5.45
CA ARG A 463 -35.41 -10.57 5.21
C ARG A 463 -36.47 -9.67 5.88
N ARG A 464 -36.18 -9.08 7.02
CA ARG A 464 -37.10 -8.17 7.72
C ARG A 464 -37.17 -6.81 7.06
N VAL A 465 -36.00 -6.20 6.77
CA VAL A 465 -35.93 -4.85 6.22
C VAL A 465 -36.60 -4.79 4.85
N HIS A 466 -36.42 -5.80 4.02
CA HIS A 466 -37.02 -5.84 2.69
C HIS A 466 -38.57 -6.00 2.72
N ARG A 467 -39.10 -6.64 3.76
CA ARG A 467 -40.57 -6.90 3.92
C ARG A 467 -41.28 -5.83 4.74
N GLY A 468 -40.58 -4.91 5.36
CA GLY A 468 -41.13 -3.87 6.22
C GLY A 468 -41.87 -2.76 5.43
N ASN A 469 -42.90 -2.15 6.06
CA ASN A 469 -43.65 -1.05 5.46
C ASN A 469 -42.81 0.22 5.26
N ASN A 470 -41.65 0.36 5.97
CA ASN A 470 -40.66 1.44 5.84
C ASN A 470 -39.35 0.89 5.31
N ALA A 471 -39.38 0.13 4.22
CA ALA A 471 -38.18 -0.42 3.59
C ALA A 471 -37.24 0.71 3.13
N ASP A 472 -36.01 0.74 3.68
CA ASP A 472 -34.98 1.73 3.35
C ASP A 472 -33.83 1.07 2.57
N SER A 473 -33.55 1.60 1.39
CA SER A 473 -32.44 1.11 0.53
C SER A 473 -31.08 1.25 1.23
N ILE A 474 -30.88 2.30 2.01
CA ILE A 474 -29.63 2.53 2.74
C ILE A 474 -29.34 1.39 3.72
N GLU A 475 -30.34 0.91 4.44
CA GLU A 475 -30.19 -0.19 5.38
C GLU A 475 -29.94 -1.54 4.68
N VAL A 476 -30.65 -1.80 3.58
CA VAL A 476 -30.42 -3.01 2.75
C VAL A 476 -29.00 -3.02 2.19
N ILE A 477 -28.55 -1.88 1.65
CA ILE A 477 -27.17 -1.72 1.16
C ILE A 477 -26.16 -1.93 2.30
N ALA A 478 -26.46 -1.46 3.51
CA ALA A 478 -25.59 -1.65 4.68
C ALA A 478 -25.47 -3.13 5.07
N VAL A 479 -26.57 -3.87 5.04
CA VAL A 479 -26.53 -5.34 5.26
C VAL A 479 -25.70 -6.02 4.19
N CYS A 480 -25.88 -5.67 2.92
CA CYS A 480 -25.09 -6.22 1.82
C CYS A 480 -23.59 -5.87 1.98
N ARG A 481 -23.25 -4.65 2.40
CA ARG A 481 -21.86 -4.28 2.70
C ARG A 481 -21.29 -5.10 3.85
N SER A 482 -22.06 -5.36 4.89
CA SER A 482 -21.65 -6.23 6.00
C SER A 482 -21.42 -7.66 5.52
N LEU A 483 -22.31 -8.21 4.68
CA LEU A 483 -22.14 -9.53 4.07
C LEU A 483 -20.92 -9.57 3.14
N HIS A 484 -20.64 -8.50 2.41
CA HIS A 484 -19.44 -8.37 1.59
C HIS A 484 -18.15 -8.44 2.43
N LEU A 485 -18.10 -7.75 3.57
CA LEU A 485 -16.97 -7.82 4.49
C LEU A 485 -16.79 -9.24 5.05
N VAL A 486 -17.87 -9.87 5.48
CA VAL A 486 -17.84 -11.28 5.95
C VAL A 486 -17.36 -12.21 4.84
N ALA A 487 -17.84 -12.04 3.61
CA ALA A 487 -17.39 -12.83 2.46
C ALA A 487 -15.87 -12.68 2.23
N GLY A 488 -15.34 -11.46 2.35
CA GLY A 488 -13.90 -11.19 2.24
C GLY A 488 -13.06 -11.86 3.34
N GLN A 489 -13.55 -11.87 4.56
CA GLN A 489 -12.91 -12.56 5.70
C GLN A 489 -12.97 -14.08 5.56
N CYS A 490 -14.08 -14.61 5.04
CA CYS A 490 -14.25 -16.05 4.81
C CYS A 490 -13.31 -16.64 3.75
N GLN A 491 -12.75 -15.84 2.86
CA GLN A 491 -11.89 -16.32 1.76
C GLN A 491 -10.67 -17.11 2.23
N GLN A 492 -10.15 -16.82 3.41
CA GLN A 492 -8.96 -17.47 3.97
C GLN A 492 -9.28 -18.80 4.67
N GLU A 493 -10.56 -19.07 4.98
CA GLU A 493 -11.01 -20.22 5.75
C GLU A 493 -12.00 -21.06 4.94
N PRO A 494 -11.60 -22.27 4.47
CA PRO A 494 -12.44 -23.11 3.60
C PRO A 494 -13.80 -23.45 4.20
N GLU A 495 -13.88 -23.67 5.51
CA GLU A 495 -15.13 -23.99 6.22
C GLU A 495 -16.10 -22.83 6.22
N SER A 496 -15.61 -21.62 6.49
CA SER A 496 -16.40 -20.39 6.42
C SER A 496 -16.89 -20.10 5.00
N CYS A 497 -16.00 -20.26 4.01
CA CYS A 497 -16.33 -20.09 2.60
C CYS A 497 -17.45 -21.05 2.17
N TRP A 498 -17.32 -22.33 2.52
CA TRP A 498 -18.34 -23.34 2.22
C TRP A 498 -19.70 -23.02 2.87
N TYR A 499 -19.69 -22.67 4.16
CA TYR A 499 -20.91 -22.32 4.89
C TYR A 499 -21.57 -21.05 4.33
N PHE A 500 -20.79 -20.03 4.02
CA PHE A 500 -21.27 -18.81 3.40
C PHE A 500 -21.94 -19.10 2.05
N HIS A 501 -21.30 -19.90 1.22
CA HIS A 501 -21.83 -20.28 -0.09
C HIS A 501 -23.11 -21.10 -0.01
N GLN A 502 -23.25 -21.96 1.00
CA GLN A 502 -24.46 -22.74 1.19
C GLN A 502 -25.63 -21.95 1.81
N THR A 503 -25.34 -20.91 2.55
CA THR A 503 -26.36 -20.18 3.32
C THR A 503 -26.67 -18.82 2.73
N ALA A 504 -25.65 -17.97 2.47
CA ALA A 504 -25.84 -16.60 2.03
C ALA A 504 -26.23 -16.51 0.57
N ILE A 505 -25.53 -17.21 -0.33
CA ILE A 505 -25.79 -17.12 -1.77
C ILE A 505 -27.20 -17.59 -2.13
N PRO A 506 -27.68 -18.76 -1.70
CA PRO A 506 -29.05 -19.18 -1.96
C PRO A 506 -30.11 -18.23 -1.37
N CYS A 507 -29.83 -17.67 -0.19
CA CYS A 507 -30.73 -16.70 0.44
C CYS A 507 -30.83 -15.41 -0.37
N LEU A 508 -29.70 -14.84 -0.79
CA LEU A 508 -29.66 -13.61 -1.59
C LEU A 508 -30.35 -13.82 -2.95
N LEU A 509 -30.02 -14.91 -3.64
CA LEU A 509 -30.67 -15.26 -4.91
C LEU A 509 -32.18 -15.51 -4.73
N GLY A 510 -32.60 -16.23 -3.68
CA GLY A 510 -34.00 -16.49 -3.37
C GLY A 510 -34.82 -15.23 -3.13
N LEU A 511 -34.29 -14.30 -2.33
CA LEU A 511 -34.91 -12.99 -2.08
C LEU A 511 -35.02 -12.15 -3.36
N ALA A 512 -33.98 -12.12 -4.18
CA ALA A 512 -33.97 -11.38 -5.43
C ALA A 512 -34.94 -11.99 -6.44
N VAL A 513 -34.99 -13.33 -6.59
CA VAL A 513 -35.92 -14.03 -7.46
C VAL A 513 -37.38 -13.79 -7.02
N GLN A 514 -37.65 -13.87 -5.71
CA GLN A 514 -38.97 -13.60 -5.15
C GLN A 514 -39.39 -12.13 -5.46
N ALA A 515 -38.49 -11.16 -5.27
CA ALA A 515 -38.76 -9.77 -5.56
C ALA A 515 -39.08 -9.48 -7.05
N SER A 516 -38.52 -10.30 -7.94
CA SER A 516 -38.75 -10.17 -9.39
C SER A 516 -40.06 -10.76 -9.91
N MET A 517 -40.83 -11.43 -9.04
CA MET A 517 -42.09 -12.09 -9.42
C MET A 517 -43.28 -11.21 -9.05
N PRO A 518 -44.30 -11.15 -9.92
CA PRO A 518 -45.51 -10.38 -9.64
C PRO A 518 -46.33 -11.04 -8.54
N GLU A 519 -46.49 -10.40 -7.41
CA GLU A 519 -47.46 -10.82 -6.37
C GLU A 519 -48.84 -10.25 -6.65
N LYS A 520 -49.84 -11.14 -6.66
CA LYS A 520 -51.28 -10.72 -6.79
C LYS A 520 -51.72 -10.07 -5.48
N GLY A 521 -51.82 -8.75 -5.45
CA GLY A 521 -52.55 -8.06 -4.39
C GLY A 521 -51.82 -7.15 -3.41
N LEU A 522 -50.50 -7.03 -3.47
CA LEU A 522 -49.74 -6.07 -2.64
C LEU A 522 -48.94 -5.12 -3.54
N PRO A 523 -49.21 -3.83 -3.51
CA PRO A 523 -48.42 -2.87 -4.29
C PRO A 523 -47.07 -2.65 -3.65
N ASN A 524 -46.01 -2.83 -4.43
CA ASN A 524 -44.64 -2.37 -4.19
C ASN A 524 -43.78 -2.97 -3.06
N LEU A 525 -44.20 -3.93 -2.28
CA LEU A 525 -43.31 -4.63 -1.33
C LEU A 525 -42.37 -5.57 -2.11
N GLY A 526 -41.09 -5.32 -2.12
CA GLY A 526 -40.08 -6.16 -2.73
C GLY A 526 -39.28 -5.54 -3.88
N LYS A 527 -39.78 -4.49 -4.53
CA LYS A 527 -39.06 -3.83 -5.64
C LYS A 527 -37.73 -3.19 -5.22
N LEU A 528 -37.57 -2.91 -3.95
CA LEU A 528 -36.35 -2.35 -3.39
C LEU A 528 -35.08 -3.17 -3.71
N LEU A 529 -35.18 -4.52 -3.65
CA LEU A 529 -34.05 -5.40 -3.99
C LEU A 529 -33.68 -5.39 -5.47
N LEU A 530 -34.50 -4.81 -6.32
CA LEU A 530 -34.27 -4.67 -7.77
C LEU A 530 -33.71 -3.29 -8.14
N GLU A 531 -33.54 -2.38 -7.18
CA GLU A 531 -32.89 -1.11 -7.41
C GLU A 531 -31.43 -1.30 -7.78
N GLU A 532 -30.91 -0.46 -8.65
CA GLU A 532 -29.55 -0.61 -9.19
C GLU A 532 -28.47 -0.57 -8.11
N GLU A 533 -28.61 0.31 -7.12
CA GLU A 533 -27.67 0.44 -6.02
C GLU A 533 -27.67 -0.80 -5.11
N VAL A 534 -28.84 -1.36 -4.85
CA VAL A 534 -28.98 -2.58 -4.04
C VAL A 534 -28.46 -3.79 -4.79
N LEU A 535 -28.78 -3.92 -6.09
CA LEU A 535 -28.23 -4.97 -6.93
C LEU A 535 -26.70 -4.87 -7.04
N ALA A 536 -26.16 -3.67 -7.16
CA ALA A 536 -24.69 -3.47 -7.16
C ALA A 536 -24.04 -3.91 -5.84
N ALA A 537 -24.69 -3.67 -4.70
CA ALA A 537 -24.23 -4.16 -3.41
C ALA A 537 -24.29 -5.70 -3.32
N MET A 538 -25.36 -6.32 -3.82
CA MET A 538 -25.46 -7.79 -3.89
C MET A 538 -24.44 -8.41 -4.85
N VAL A 539 -24.17 -7.77 -5.98
CA VAL A 539 -23.10 -8.14 -6.94
C VAL A 539 -21.77 -8.20 -6.24
N SER A 540 -21.45 -7.20 -5.42
CA SER A 540 -20.19 -7.17 -4.65
C SER A 540 -20.09 -8.35 -3.68
N VAL A 541 -21.18 -8.73 -3.00
CA VAL A 541 -21.19 -9.89 -2.10
C VAL A 541 -20.92 -11.19 -2.87
N ILE A 542 -21.67 -11.41 -3.95
CA ILE A 542 -21.58 -12.65 -4.74
C ILE A 542 -20.21 -12.77 -5.42
N SER A 543 -19.70 -11.67 -5.98
CA SER A 543 -18.38 -11.63 -6.61
C SER A 543 -17.29 -12.00 -5.61
N THR A 544 -17.27 -11.34 -4.45
CA THR A 544 -16.25 -11.62 -3.42
C THR A 544 -16.33 -13.05 -2.89
N ALA A 545 -17.53 -13.53 -2.61
CA ALA A 545 -17.73 -14.92 -2.14
C ALA A 545 -17.28 -15.97 -3.17
N SER A 546 -17.34 -15.64 -4.47
CA SER A 546 -17.09 -16.61 -5.55
C SER A 546 -15.63 -16.62 -6.04
N THR A 547 -14.81 -15.64 -5.65
CA THR A 547 -13.45 -15.45 -6.19
C THR A 547 -12.48 -16.57 -5.78
N HIS A 548 -12.56 -17.08 -4.56
CA HIS A 548 -11.60 -18.04 -3.98
C HIS A 548 -12.24 -19.40 -3.68
N LEU A 549 -13.21 -19.82 -4.49
CA LEU A 549 -13.84 -21.13 -4.31
C LEU A 549 -12.88 -22.27 -4.63
N SER A 550 -12.92 -23.33 -3.82
CA SER A 550 -12.28 -24.59 -4.19
C SER A 550 -12.88 -25.13 -5.48
N PRO A 551 -12.12 -25.87 -6.30
CA PRO A 551 -12.63 -26.43 -7.57
C PRO A 551 -13.91 -27.25 -7.41
N GLU A 552 -14.00 -28.00 -6.31
CA GLU A 552 -15.16 -28.83 -6.01
C GLU A 552 -16.40 -28.01 -5.68
N LEU A 553 -16.24 -26.99 -4.83
CA LEU A 553 -17.34 -26.09 -4.46
C LEU A 553 -17.77 -25.24 -5.66
N ALA A 554 -16.82 -24.77 -6.47
CA ALA A 554 -17.09 -24.03 -7.69
C ALA A 554 -17.91 -24.85 -8.69
N ALA A 555 -17.50 -26.10 -8.97
CA ALA A 555 -18.21 -26.99 -9.88
C ALA A 555 -19.64 -27.29 -9.38
N ARG A 556 -19.80 -27.52 -8.09
CA ARG A 556 -21.13 -27.78 -7.47
C ARG A 556 -22.02 -26.52 -7.57
N SER A 557 -21.49 -25.36 -7.26
CA SER A 557 -22.25 -24.10 -7.29
C SER A 557 -22.66 -23.73 -8.71
N VAL A 558 -21.77 -23.91 -9.69
CA VAL A 558 -22.06 -23.70 -11.11
C VAL A 558 -23.18 -24.62 -11.61
N ALA A 559 -23.14 -25.89 -11.20
CA ALA A 559 -24.17 -26.87 -11.57
C ALA A 559 -25.57 -26.53 -11.05
N LEU A 560 -25.69 -25.69 -10.03
CA LEU A 560 -26.95 -25.24 -9.45
C LEU A 560 -27.38 -23.84 -9.93
N ILE A 561 -26.43 -22.89 -9.98
CA ILE A 561 -26.74 -21.48 -10.29
C ILE A 561 -26.99 -21.25 -11.79
N VAL A 562 -26.23 -21.88 -12.67
CA VAL A 562 -26.44 -21.71 -14.12
C VAL A 562 -27.79 -22.24 -14.58
N PRO A 563 -28.26 -23.45 -14.19
CA PRO A 563 -29.61 -23.94 -14.50
C PRO A 563 -30.73 -23.06 -13.91
N LEU A 564 -30.53 -22.46 -12.74
CA LEU A 564 -31.50 -21.49 -12.20
C LEU A 564 -31.83 -20.40 -13.21
N PHE A 565 -30.80 -19.80 -13.85
CA PHE A 565 -30.99 -18.72 -14.82
C PHE A 565 -31.42 -19.22 -16.22
N LEU A 566 -30.88 -20.36 -16.69
CA LEU A 566 -31.17 -20.88 -18.03
C LEU A 566 -32.50 -21.64 -18.14
N ASP A 567 -32.86 -22.37 -17.09
CA ASP A 567 -34.03 -23.30 -17.12
C ASP A 567 -35.09 -22.96 -16.07
N GLY A 568 -34.78 -22.06 -15.14
CA GLY A 568 -35.64 -21.74 -14.02
C GLY A 568 -35.66 -22.84 -12.94
N ASP A 569 -34.57 -23.60 -12.82
CA ASP A 569 -34.43 -24.62 -11.78
C ASP A 569 -34.20 -23.98 -10.42
N VAL A 570 -35.22 -23.94 -9.60
CA VAL A 570 -35.21 -23.31 -8.27
C VAL A 570 -34.76 -24.27 -7.16
N SER A 571 -34.19 -25.41 -7.49
CA SER A 571 -33.75 -26.44 -6.52
C SER A 571 -32.68 -25.90 -5.54
N LEU A 572 -31.91 -24.92 -5.94
CA LEU A 572 -30.94 -24.20 -5.10
C LEU A 572 -31.60 -23.35 -4.00
N LEU A 573 -32.81 -22.85 -4.26
CA LEU A 573 -33.49 -21.88 -3.41
C LEU A 573 -34.26 -22.57 -2.30
N SER A 574 -34.13 -22.11 -1.07
CA SER A 574 -34.74 -22.75 0.12
C SER A 574 -36.28 -22.63 0.19
N GLU A 575 -36.89 -21.79 -0.63
CA GLU A 575 -38.33 -21.55 -0.66
C GLU A 575 -38.96 -22.37 -1.80
N ASN A 576 -39.86 -23.31 -1.46
CA ASN A 576 -40.32 -24.33 -2.35
C ASN A 576 -41.51 -23.94 -3.26
N SER A 577 -42.01 -22.70 -3.18
CA SER A 577 -43.14 -22.28 -4.04
C SER A 577 -43.00 -20.83 -4.51
N PHE A 578 -42.74 -20.70 -5.77
CA PHE A 578 -42.74 -19.39 -6.44
C PHE A 578 -44.02 -19.23 -7.25
N PRO A 579 -44.63 -18.04 -7.29
CA PRO A 579 -45.90 -17.81 -7.97
C PRO A 579 -45.82 -17.90 -9.50
N SER A 580 -44.61 -17.80 -10.09
CA SER A 580 -44.35 -17.93 -11.53
C SER A 580 -42.99 -18.55 -11.79
N LYS A 581 -42.71 -18.95 -13.05
CA LYS A 581 -41.38 -19.43 -13.43
C LYS A 581 -40.38 -18.30 -13.54
N PHE A 582 -39.17 -18.52 -13.06
CA PHE A 582 -38.04 -17.61 -13.22
C PHE A 582 -37.30 -17.94 -14.53
N LEU A 583 -37.43 -17.11 -15.54
CA LEU A 583 -36.84 -17.30 -16.88
C LEU A 583 -36.32 -15.99 -17.44
N PRO A 584 -35.24 -15.41 -16.91
CA PRO A 584 -34.76 -14.05 -17.22
C PRO A 584 -34.36 -13.85 -18.68
N PHE A 585 -34.00 -14.90 -19.41
CA PHE A 585 -33.61 -14.82 -20.82
C PHE A 585 -34.77 -15.01 -21.82
N GLN A 586 -35.95 -15.42 -21.37
CA GLN A 586 -37.12 -15.56 -22.22
C GLN A 586 -37.96 -14.26 -22.18
N ASN A 587 -39.15 -14.25 -22.75
CA ASN A 587 -40.08 -13.11 -22.71
C ASN A 587 -40.63 -12.86 -21.28
N SER A 588 -39.72 -12.59 -20.35
CA SER A 588 -39.98 -12.34 -18.94
C SER A 588 -40.10 -10.82 -18.68
N SER A 589 -40.53 -10.50 -17.46
CA SER A 589 -40.56 -9.13 -16.99
C SER A 589 -39.18 -8.45 -16.99
N SER A 590 -39.15 -7.14 -17.07
CA SER A 590 -37.92 -6.35 -16.95
C SER A 590 -37.20 -6.61 -15.63
N GLU A 591 -37.97 -6.87 -14.58
CA GLU A 591 -37.46 -7.16 -13.24
C GLU A 591 -36.61 -8.44 -13.19
N GLN A 592 -37.03 -9.55 -13.83
CA GLN A 592 -36.25 -10.77 -13.88
C GLN A 592 -34.95 -10.60 -14.66
N LYS A 593 -34.96 -9.83 -15.72
CA LYS A 593 -33.76 -9.53 -16.54
C LYS A 593 -32.70 -8.76 -15.78
N ARG A 594 -33.08 -7.91 -14.82
CA ARG A 594 -32.12 -7.20 -13.96
C ARG A 594 -31.25 -8.15 -13.12
N LEU A 595 -31.77 -9.32 -12.76
CA LEU A 595 -31.04 -10.31 -11.96
C LEU A 595 -29.90 -10.99 -12.73
N VAL A 596 -29.76 -10.81 -14.02
CA VAL A 596 -28.60 -11.25 -14.80
C VAL A 596 -27.28 -10.63 -14.25
N ALA A 597 -27.36 -9.47 -13.59
CA ALA A 597 -26.22 -8.89 -12.87
C ALA A 597 -25.68 -9.81 -11.76
N LEU A 598 -26.54 -10.57 -11.07
CA LEU A 598 -26.11 -11.53 -10.05
C LEU A 598 -25.44 -12.76 -10.66
N LEU A 599 -25.95 -13.23 -11.81
CA LEU A 599 -25.29 -14.29 -12.59
C LEU A 599 -23.89 -13.82 -13.04
N MET A 600 -23.81 -12.62 -13.59
CA MET A 600 -22.54 -11.99 -13.98
C MET A 600 -21.55 -12.00 -12.82
N ALA A 601 -21.96 -11.53 -11.64
CA ALA A 601 -21.11 -11.50 -10.45
C ALA A 601 -20.54 -12.87 -10.09
N PHE A 602 -21.36 -13.91 -10.21
CA PHE A 602 -20.96 -15.27 -9.93
C PHE A 602 -19.99 -15.82 -11.00
N VAL A 603 -20.42 -15.91 -12.25
CA VAL A 603 -19.63 -16.60 -13.30
C VAL A 603 -18.35 -15.85 -13.68
N CYS A 604 -18.36 -14.50 -13.62
CA CYS A 604 -17.19 -13.70 -13.91
C CYS A 604 -16.15 -13.69 -12.78
N SER A 605 -16.50 -14.16 -11.59
CA SER A 605 -15.57 -14.25 -10.46
C SER A 605 -14.92 -15.64 -10.31
N LEU A 606 -15.44 -16.66 -10.99
CA LEU A 606 -14.91 -18.02 -10.91
C LEU A 606 -13.50 -18.16 -11.50
N PRO A 607 -12.67 -19.09 -11.01
CA PRO A 607 -11.42 -19.47 -11.66
C PRO A 607 -11.58 -19.91 -13.11
N ARG A 608 -10.57 -19.72 -13.94
CA ARG A 608 -10.62 -20.00 -15.40
C ARG A 608 -10.80 -21.50 -15.73
N ASN A 609 -10.36 -22.37 -14.84
CA ASN A 609 -10.41 -23.82 -15.00
C ASN A 609 -11.78 -24.43 -14.67
N VAL A 610 -12.74 -23.62 -14.24
CA VAL A 610 -14.08 -24.10 -13.92
C VAL A 610 -14.91 -24.16 -15.18
N GLU A 611 -15.40 -25.36 -15.52
CA GLU A 611 -16.30 -25.57 -16.66
C GLU A 611 -17.71 -25.05 -16.36
N ILE A 612 -18.24 -24.25 -17.26
CA ILE A 612 -19.61 -23.73 -17.16
C ILE A 612 -20.54 -24.60 -18.02
N PRO A 613 -21.56 -25.27 -17.42
CA PRO A 613 -22.45 -26.13 -18.17
C PRO A 613 -23.26 -25.32 -19.19
N ARG A 614 -23.38 -25.87 -20.40
CA ARG A 614 -24.14 -25.25 -21.51
C ARG A 614 -23.67 -23.82 -21.83
N LEU A 615 -22.37 -23.62 -21.85
CA LEU A 615 -21.74 -22.32 -22.09
C LEU A 615 -22.22 -21.70 -23.41
N ASP A 616 -22.31 -22.48 -24.49
CA ASP A 616 -22.76 -21.98 -25.81
C ASP A 616 -24.17 -21.35 -25.74
N ARG A 617 -25.09 -22.00 -25.02
CA ARG A 617 -26.43 -21.46 -24.81
C ARG A 617 -26.40 -20.20 -23.96
N LEU A 618 -25.63 -20.22 -22.87
CA LEU A 618 -25.48 -19.05 -22.00
C LEU A 618 -24.94 -17.85 -22.80
N MET A 619 -23.87 -18.05 -23.55
CA MET A 619 -23.28 -16.99 -24.39
C MET A 619 -24.26 -16.43 -25.41
N GLN A 620 -25.08 -17.28 -26.04
CA GLN A 620 -26.10 -16.86 -26.99
C GLN A 620 -27.22 -16.03 -26.34
N GLU A 621 -27.70 -16.45 -25.16
CA GLU A 621 -28.75 -15.76 -24.39
C GLU A 621 -28.23 -14.38 -23.91
N LEU A 622 -27.00 -14.33 -23.39
CA LEU A 622 -26.35 -13.09 -22.97
C LEU A 622 -26.19 -12.11 -24.16
N LEU A 623 -25.74 -12.61 -25.30
CA LEU A 623 -25.59 -11.82 -26.51
C LEU A 623 -26.95 -11.26 -27.00
N THR A 624 -27.98 -12.06 -26.92
CA THR A 624 -29.34 -11.60 -27.31
C THR A 624 -29.88 -10.55 -26.37
N LEU A 625 -29.73 -10.76 -25.06
CA LEU A 625 -30.18 -9.81 -24.04
C LEU A 625 -29.40 -8.48 -24.10
N SER A 626 -28.12 -8.51 -24.41
CA SER A 626 -27.26 -7.31 -24.50
C SER A 626 -27.65 -6.37 -25.66
N CYS A 627 -28.29 -6.89 -26.73
CA CYS A 627 -28.59 -6.13 -27.94
C CYS A 627 -30.08 -5.78 -28.11
N HIS A 628 -31.02 -6.48 -27.50
CA HIS A 628 -32.43 -6.42 -27.81
C HIS A 628 -33.34 -6.17 -26.60
N HIS A 629 -32.97 -5.28 -25.72
CA HIS A 629 -33.77 -4.97 -24.53
C HIS A 629 -33.75 -3.46 -24.22
N ASP A 630 -34.85 -2.91 -23.74
CA ASP A 630 -35.00 -1.47 -23.44
C ASP A 630 -34.30 -1.06 -22.12
N GLY A 631 -34.08 -1.98 -21.21
CA GLY A 631 -33.45 -1.74 -19.93
C GLY A 631 -31.93 -1.69 -20.02
N LEU A 632 -31.32 -0.51 -20.01
CA LEU A 632 -29.88 -0.31 -20.14
C LEU A 632 -29.06 -1.06 -19.06
N PHE A 633 -29.58 -1.12 -17.85
CA PHE A 633 -28.90 -1.86 -16.74
C PHE A 633 -28.77 -3.36 -17.08
N SER A 634 -29.85 -4.01 -17.51
CA SER A 634 -29.85 -5.43 -17.87
C SER A 634 -28.97 -5.73 -19.09
N CYS A 635 -28.99 -4.87 -20.10
CA CYS A 635 -28.14 -4.97 -21.28
C CYS A 635 -26.66 -4.84 -20.92
N THR A 636 -26.34 -3.87 -20.06
CA THR A 636 -24.95 -3.66 -19.58
C THR A 636 -24.47 -4.84 -18.76
N ALA A 637 -25.29 -5.38 -17.87
CA ALA A 637 -24.94 -6.58 -17.09
C ALA A 637 -24.71 -7.80 -17.99
N ALA A 638 -25.55 -8.01 -19.00
CA ALA A 638 -25.38 -9.07 -19.98
C ALA A 638 -24.12 -8.89 -20.83
N ALA A 639 -23.83 -7.67 -21.29
CA ALA A 639 -22.61 -7.35 -22.05
C ALA A 639 -21.33 -7.56 -21.21
N LYS A 640 -21.35 -7.15 -19.94
CA LYS A 640 -20.26 -7.41 -18.98
C LYS A 640 -20.04 -8.90 -18.74
N CYS A 641 -21.13 -9.64 -18.55
CA CYS A 641 -21.09 -11.08 -18.34
C CYS A 641 -20.49 -11.79 -19.55
N PHE A 642 -20.95 -11.47 -20.74
CA PHE A 642 -20.44 -11.97 -22.01
C PHE A 642 -18.96 -11.68 -22.17
N ALA A 643 -18.55 -10.43 -21.97
CA ALA A 643 -17.16 -9.98 -22.07
C ALA A 643 -16.24 -10.65 -21.03
N GLY A 644 -16.71 -10.83 -19.78
CA GLY A 644 -15.98 -11.52 -18.75
C GLY A 644 -15.72 -12.98 -19.07
N LEU A 645 -16.73 -13.68 -19.56
CA LEU A 645 -16.61 -15.08 -20.00
C LEU A 645 -15.70 -15.19 -21.24
N LEU A 646 -15.87 -14.27 -22.21
CA LEU A 646 -15.04 -14.20 -23.41
C LEU A 646 -13.54 -13.99 -23.08
N ASN A 647 -13.25 -13.12 -22.10
CA ASN A 647 -11.88 -12.88 -21.67
C ASN A 647 -11.23 -14.13 -21.06
N LYS A 648 -11.98 -14.92 -20.33
CA LYS A 648 -11.49 -16.13 -19.65
C LYS A 648 -11.39 -17.34 -20.57
N HIS A 649 -12.14 -17.36 -21.68
CA HIS A 649 -12.20 -18.50 -22.60
C HIS A 649 -10.85 -18.74 -23.26
N PRO A 650 -10.37 -20.01 -23.33
CA PRO A 650 -9.13 -20.35 -24.04
C PRO A 650 -9.17 -19.91 -25.51
N ALA A 651 -8.02 -19.58 -26.08
CA ALA A 651 -7.89 -19.31 -27.51
C ALA A 651 -8.19 -20.58 -28.34
N GLY A 652 -8.96 -20.42 -29.41
CA GLY A 652 -9.35 -21.53 -30.28
C GLY A 652 -10.66 -21.25 -31.03
N GLN A 653 -11.08 -22.22 -31.84
CA GLN A 653 -12.23 -22.09 -32.75
C GLN A 653 -13.52 -21.64 -32.03
N GLN A 654 -13.80 -22.14 -30.84
CA GLN A 654 -15.02 -21.77 -30.09
C GLN A 654 -15.01 -20.29 -29.69
N LEU A 655 -13.83 -19.75 -29.30
CA LEU A 655 -13.69 -18.32 -29.01
C LEU A 655 -13.95 -17.50 -30.27
N ASP A 656 -13.40 -17.92 -31.42
CA ASP A 656 -13.56 -17.23 -32.70
C ASP A 656 -15.06 -17.22 -33.14
N GLU A 657 -15.77 -18.31 -32.91
CA GLU A 657 -17.22 -18.41 -33.18
C GLU A 657 -18.03 -17.45 -32.29
N PHE A 658 -17.68 -17.33 -31.00
CA PHE A 658 -18.34 -16.37 -30.12
C PHE A 658 -18.07 -14.92 -30.55
N LEU A 659 -16.84 -14.62 -30.93
CA LEU A 659 -16.45 -13.31 -31.43
C LEU A 659 -17.15 -12.96 -32.74
N GLN A 660 -17.22 -13.90 -33.70
CA GLN A 660 -17.92 -13.70 -34.94
C GLN A 660 -19.38 -13.37 -34.72
N LYS A 661 -20.11 -14.16 -33.91
CA LYS A 661 -21.54 -13.92 -33.57
C LYS A 661 -21.72 -12.58 -32.87
N ALA A 662 -20.81 -12.20 -31.98
CA ALA A 662 -20.87 -10.91 -31.31
C ALA A 662 -20.71 -9.75 -32.31
N MET A 663 -19.73 -9.87 -33.23
CA MET A 663 -19.48 -8.84 -34.25
C MET A 663 -20.66 -8.70 -35.24
N GLU A 664 -21.27 -9.80 -35.68
CA GLU A 664 -22.44 -9.78 -36.50
C GLU A 664 -23.62 -9.01 -35.83
N LYS A 665 -23.84 -9.24 -34.54
CA LYS A 665 -24.88 -8.54 -33.74
C LYS A 665 -24.54 -7.07 -33.53
N VAL A 666 -23.27 -6.75 -33.23
CA VAL A 666 -22.82 -5.36 -33.08
C VAL A 666 -22.97 -4.58 -34.38
N GLU A 667 -22.51 -5.12 -35.51
CA GLU A 667 -22.63 -4.43 -36.80
C GLU A 667 -24.09 -4.22 -37.23
N ALA A 668 -24.95 -5.21 -37.01
CA ALA A 668 -26.37 -5.07 -37.24
C ALA A 668 -27.00 -3.99 -36.33
N GLY A 669 -26.61 -3.94 -35.06
CA GLY A 669 -27.18 -3.02 -34.07
C GLY A 669 -26.65 -1.59 -34.14
N LEU A 670 -25.44 -1.35 -34.68
CA LEU A 670 -24.87 0.00 -34.82
C LEU A 670 -25.53 0.83 -35.91
N ASN A 671 -26.33 0.21 -36.79
CA ASN A 671 -27.17 0.94 -37.72
C ASN A 671 -28.21 1.81 -36.97
N PRO A 672 -28.64 2.94 -37.53
CA PRO A 672 -29.65 3.76 -36.89
C PRO A 672 -30.90 2.98 -36.49
N GLY A 673 -31.20 2.95 -35.19
CA GLY A 673 -32.31 2.15 -34.66
C GLY A 673 -32.39 2.24 -33.12
N PRO A 674 -33.44 1.66 -32.52
CA PRO A 674 -33.75 1.83 -31.09
C PRO A 674 -32.71 1.21 -30.15
N TYR A 675 -31.93 0.22 -30.61
CA TYR A 675 -30.97 -0.53 -29.78
C TYR A 675 -29.50 -0.20 -30.08
N ARG A 676 -29.25 0.96 -30.69
CA ARG A 676 -27.92 1.39 -31.11
C ARG A 676 -26.95 1.57 -29.95
N THR A 677 -27.44 2.15 -28.86
CA THR A 677 -26.65 2.33 -27.61
C THR A 677 -26.29 1.01 -26.96
N GLN A 678 -27.16 0.02 -27.01
CA GLN A 678 -26.94 -1.32 -26.49
C GLN A 678 -25.87 -2.06 -27.30
N ALA A 679 -25.92 -2.00 -28.61
CA ALA A 679 -24.90 -2.56 -29.49
C ALA A 679 -23.53 -1.90 -29.27
N PHE A 680 -23.50 -0.58 -29.08
CA PHE A 680 -22.29 0.15 -28.69
C PHE A 680 -21.75 -0.30 -27.35
N THR A 681 -22.61 -0.49 -26.36
CA THR A 681 -22.21 -0.98 -25.03
C THR A 681 -21.57 -2.38 -25.12
N LEU A 682 -22.14 -3.28 -25.91
CA LEU A 682 -21.58 -4.60 -26.15
C LEU A 682 -20.20 -4.50 -26.83
N LEU A 683 -20.09 -3.69 -27.90
CA LEU A 683 -18.82 -3.44 -28.60
C LEU A 683 -17.74 -2.99 -27.62
N LEU A 684 -18.05 -2.05 -26.74
CA LEU A 684 -17.11 -1.49 -25.80
C LEU A 684 -16.61 -2.53 -24.78
N TRP A 685 -17.50 -3.35 -24.23
CA TRP A 685 -17.12 -4.38 -23.27
C TRP A 685 -16.34 -5.54 -23.93
N VAL A 686 -16.73 -5.96 -25.12
CA VAL A 686 -15.96 -6.96 -25.89
C VAL A 686 -14.57 -6.42 -26.24
N THR A 687 -14.49 -5.17 -26.70
CA THR A 687 -13.18 -4.53 -26.96
C THR A 687 -12.30 -4.52 -25.72
N LYS A 688 -12.85 -4.13 -24.57
CA LYS A 688 -12.10 -4.17 -23.30
C LYS A 688 -11.59 -5.56 -22.96
N ALA A 689 -12.44 -6.57 -23.08
CA ALA A 689 -12.06 -7.96 -22.79
C ALA A 689 -10.87 -8.42 -23.65
N LEU A 690 -10.84 -8.04 -24.93
CA LEU A 690 -9.79 -8.41 -25.88
C LEU A 690 -8.50 -7.58 -25.72
N VAL A 691 -8.64 -6.29 -25.44
CA VAL A 691 -7.48 -5.40 -25.14
C VAL A 691 -6.72 -5.91 -23.94
N LEU A 692 -7.41 -6.29 -22.87
CA LEU A 692 -6.78 -6.80 -21.64
C LEU A 692 -5.90 -8.05 -21.87
N ARG A 693 -6.31 -8.93 -22.79
CA ARG A 693 -5.60 -10.20 -23.07
C ARG A 693 -4.71 -10.18 -24.31
N TYR A 694 -4.60 -9.05 -25.00
CA TYR A 694 -3.85 -8.89 -26.26
C TYR A 694 -4.36 -9.78 -27.40
N HIS A 695 -5.66 -9.87 -27.56
CA HIS A 695 -6.23 -10.62 -28.66
C HIS A 695 -6.03 -9.88 -30.01
N PRO A 696 -5.70 -10.56 -31.13
CA PRO A 696 -5.44 -9.90 -32.42
C PRO A 696 -6.57 -8.99 -32.89
N LEU A 697 -7.82 -9.37 -32.68
CA LEU A 697 -8.99 -8.56 -33.05
C LEU A 697 -9.15 -7.26 -32.25
N SER A 698 -8.39 -7.08 -31.18
CA SER A 698 -8.50 -5.86 -30.34
C SER A 698 -8.19 -4.59 -31.13
N SER A 699 -7.24 -4.62 -32.06
CA SER A 699 -6.89 -3.48 -32.91
C SER A 699 -8.04 -3.09 -33.84
N CYS A 700 -8.66 -4.06 -34.53
CA CYS A 700 -9.80 -3.82 -35.42
C CYS A 700 -11.01 -3.23 -34.66
N LEU A 701 -11.29 -3.74 -33.44
CA LEU A 701 -12.39 -3.21 -32.63
C LEU A 701 -12.08 -1.81 -32.09
N THR A 702 -10.82 -1.52 -31.77
CA THR A 702 -10.37 -0.19 -31.37
C THR A 702 -10.51 0.80 -32.54
N GLU A 703 -10.13 0.43 -33.75
CA GLU A 703 -10.34 1.23 -34.96
C GLU A 703 -11.83 1.49 -35.18
N ARG A 704 -12.68 0.49 -34.97
CA ARG A 704 -14.13 0.66 -35.05
C ARG A 704 -14.67 1.68 -34.05
N LEU A 705 -14.21 1.63 -32.79
CA LEU A 705 -14.54 2.62 -31.77
C LEU A 705 -14.06 4.02 -32.13
N MET A 706 -12.84 4.14 -32.70
CA MET A 706 -12.32 5.42 -33.18
C MET A 706 -13.18 6.00 -34.32
N GLY A 707 -13.66 5.15 -35.22
CA GLY A 707 -14.57 5.56 -36.27
C GLY A 707 -15.89 6.17 -35.73
N LEU A 708 -16.34 5.68 -34.58
CA LEU A 708 -17.54 6.21 -33.91
C LEU A 708 -17.31 7.57 -33.23
N LEU A 709 -16.07 8.04 -33.03
CA LEU A 709 -15.81 9.38 -32.49
C LEU A 709 -16.36 10.50 -33.37
N SER A 710 -16.49 10.26 -34.68
CA SER A 710 -17.08 11.20 -35.65
C SER A 710 -18.60 11.09 -35.78
N ASP A 711 -19.21 10.13 -35.11
CA ASP A 711 -20.63 9.92 -35.11
C ASP A 711 -21.36 11.01 -34.29
N THR A 712 -22.49 11.49 -34.79
CA THR A 712 -23.22 12.59 -34.17
C THR A 712 -23.93 12.20 -32.88
N GLU A 713 -24.31 10.94 -32.73
CA GLU A 713 -25.05 10.41 -31.59
C GLU A 713 -24.11 9.69 -30.61
N LEU A 714 -23.27 8.77 -31.08
CA LEU A 714 -22.41 7.94 -30.29
C LEU A 714 -21.03 8.55 -30.00
N GLY A 715 -20.61 9.61 -30.70
CA GLY A 715 -19.30 10.21 -30.59
C GLY A 715 -18.88 10.58 -29.16
N PRO A 716 -19.70 11.29 -28.38
CA PRO A 716 -19.40 11.60 -27.00
C PRO A 716 -19.27 10.34 -26.12
N ALA A 717 -20.15 9.35 -26.31
CA ALA A 717 -20.12 8.09 -25.57
C ALA A 717 -18.89 7.23 -25.96
N ALA A 718 -18.51 7.25 -27.25
CA ALA A 718 -17.29 6.60 -27.72
C ALA A 718 -16.03 7.21 -27.08
N ALA A 719 -15.99 8.52 -26.94
CA ALA A 719 -14.89 9.21 -26.25
C ALA A 719 -14.80 8.82 -24.77
N ASP A 720 -15.92 8.74 -24.07
CA ASP A 720 -15.99 8.24 -22.68
C ASP A 720 -15.59 6.75 -22.59
N GLY A 721 -15.86 5.98 -23.63
CA GLY A 721 -15.47 4.58 -23.73
C GLY A 721 -13.97 4.34 -23.57
N PHE A 722 -13.12 5.26 -24.00
CA PHE A 722 -11.67 5.15 -23.80
C PHE A 722 -11.28 5.17 -22.31
N SER A 723 -12.00 5.91 -21.48
CA SER A 723 -11.81 5.84 -20.03
C SER A 723 -12.13 4.44 -19.49
N LEU A 724 -13.23 3.85 -19.94
CA LEU A 724 -13.60 2.49 -19.56
C LEU A 724 -12.56 1.45 -20.00
N LEU A 725 -12.03 1.56 -21.21
CA LEU A 725 -11.00 0.63 -21.72
C LEU A 725 -9.73 0.64 -20.85
N MET A 726 -9.34 1.79 -20.35
CA MET A 726 -8.12 1.99 -19.56
C MET A 726 -8.29 1.78 -18.06
N ALA A 727 -9.51 1.98 -17.52
CA ALA A 727 -9.80 1.88 -16.10
C ALA A 727 -9.87 0.41 -15.62
N ASP A 728 -9.60 0.21 -14.33
CA ASP A 728 -9.91 -1.05 -13.65
C ASP A 728 -11.42 -1.12 -13.36
N CYS A 729 -12.02 -2.28 -13.51
CA CYS A 729 -13.43 -2.51 -13.18
C CYS A 729 -13.54 -3.27 -11.86
N PRO A 730 -14.44 -2.86 -10.96
CA PRO A 730 -14.60 -3.51 -9.68
C PRO A 730 -15.39 -4.83 -9.74
N ASP A 731 -16.26 -4.99 -10.72
CA ASP A 731 -17.25 -6.06 -10.79
C ASP A 731 -16.96 -7.13 -11.85
N VAL A 732 -16.18 -6.81 -12.88
CA VAL A 732 -15.83 -7.73 -13.97
C VAL A 732 -14.49 -7.36 -14.59
N LEU A 733 -13.81 -8.29 -15.23
CA LEU A 733 -12.53 -8.05 -15.93
C LEU A 733 -11.43 -7.47 -15.02
N HIS A 734 -11.34 -7.93 -13.79
CA HIS A 734 -10.29 -7.59 -12.84
C HIS A 734 -9.49 -8.83 -12.42
N ARG A 735 -8.27 -8.63 -11.92
CA ARG A 735 -7.37 -9.74 -11.57
C ARG A 735 -7.90 -10.64 -10.47
N ALA A 736 -8.51 -10.06 -9.43
CA ALA A 736 -9.10 -10.85 -8.37
C ALA A 736 -10.22 -11.77 -8.89
N GLY A 737 -11.00 -11.34 -9.88
CA GLY A 737 -11.99 -12.17 -10.60
C GLY A 737 -11.37 -13.09 -11.66
N HIS A 738 -10.09 -13.38 -11.63
CA HIS A 738 -9.35 -14.28 -12.54
C HIS A 738 -9.40 -13.92 -14.02
N ALA A 739 -9.64 -12.65 -14.38
CA ALA A 739 -9.56 -12.20 -15.75
C ALA A 739 -8.13 -12.29 -16.31
N GLU A 740 -8.01 -12.52 -17.61
CA GLU A 740 -6.72 -12.48 -18.30
C GLU A 740 -6.35 -11.04 -18.60
N ILE A 741 -5.40 -10.51 -17.80
CA ILE A 741 -4.93 -9.13 -17.89
C ILE A 741 -3.43 -9.14 -18.07
N ARG A 742 -2.96 -8.75 -19.26
CA ARG A 742 -1.55 -8.58 -19.55
C ARG A 742 -1.02 -7.31 -18.88
N ILE A 743 0.17 -7.37 -18.29
CA ILE A 743 0.75 -6.29 -17.49
C ILE A 743 0.86 -4.99 -18.29
N MET A 744 1.28 -5.09 -19.55
CA MET A 744 1.58 -3.96 -20.43
C MET A 744 0.38 -3.53 -21.30
N PHE A 745 -0.86 -3.94 -20.99
CA PHE A 745 -2.00 -3.69 -21.90
C PHE A 745 -2.26 -2.20 -22.12
N ARG A 746 -2.12 -1.35 -21.10
CA ARG A 746 -2.32 0.10 -21.21
C ARG A 746 -1.29 0.74 -22.13
N GLN A 747 -0.04 0.37 -21.97
CA GLN A 747 1.07 0.88 -22.78
C GLN A 747 0.91 0.48 -24.24
N ARG A 748 0.60 -0.80 -24.49
CA ARG A 748 0.35 -1.28 -25.84
C ARG A 748 -0.85 -0.61 -26.49
N PHE A 749 -1.96 -0.51 -25.76
CA PHE A 749 -3.15 0.19 -26.24
C PHE A 749 -2.84 1.64 -26.63
N PHE A 750 -2.06 2.34 -25.80
CA PHE A 750 -1.61 3.69 -26.10
C PHE A 750 -0.78 3.75 -27.39
N THR A 751 0.22 2.90 -27.52
CA THR A 751 1.09 2.87 -28.71
C THR A 751 0.30 2.59 -29.98
N ASP A 752 -0.68 1.69 -29.92
CA ASP A 752 -1.50 1.31 -31.08
C ASP A 752 -2.56 2.37 -31.42
N SER A 753 -3.15 3.02 -30.41
CA SER A 753 -4.30 3.95 -30.61
C SER A 753 -3.88 5.41 -30.81
N MET A 754 -2.75 5.82 -30.26
CA MET A 754 -2.31 7.21 -30.25
C MET A 754 -2.17 7.83 -31.65
N PRO A 755 -1.47 7.20 -32.64
CA PRO A 755 -1.33 7.78 -33.98
C PRO A 755 -2.67 8.01 -34.67
N ALA A 756 -3.59 7.05 -34.51
CA ALA A 756 -4.93 7.13 -35.10
C ALA A 756 -5.80 8.22 -34.48
N LEU A 757 -5.72 8.40 -33.13
CA LEU A 757 -6.43 9.48 -32.45
C LEU A 757 -5.93 10.87 -32.88
N VAL A 758 -4.61 11.05 -32.99
CA VAL A 758 -4.01 12.31 -33.44
C VAL A 758 -4.37 12.61 -34.91
N GLN A 759 -4.25 11.61 -35.78
CA GLN A 759 -4.60 11.74 -37.18
C GLN A 759 -6.09 12.04 -37.33
N GLY A 760 -6.95 11.33 -36.60
CA GLY A 760 -8.39 11.56 -36.59
C GLY A 760 -8.76 12.97 -36.10
N PHE A 761 -8.09 13.48 -35.08
CA PHE A 761 -8.26 14.85 -34.60
C PHE A 761 -7.95 15.88 -35.69
N HIS A 762 -6.84 15.72 -36.42
CA HIS A 762 -6.45 16.65 -37.47
C HIS A 762 -7.41 16.61 -38.68
N ALA A 763 -7.94 15.44 -39.01
CA ALA A 763 -8.87 15.23 -40.11
C ALA A 763 -10.35 15.60 -39.76
N ALA A 764 -10.68 15.68 -38.46
CA ALA A 764 -12.02 15.87 -37.96
C ALA A 764 -12.56 17.29 -38.19
N HIS A 765 -13.89 17.41 -38.43
CA HIS A 765 -14.59 18.68 -38.40
C HIS A 765 -14.60 19.30 -37.01
N GLN A 766 -14.71 20.62 -36.92
CA GLN A 766 -14.64 21.38 -35.67
C GLN A 766 -15.57 20.86 -34.55
N ASN A 767 -16.76 20.42 -34.93
CA ASN A 767 -17.80 19.97 -34.01
C ASN A 767 -17.48 18.63 -33.32
N VAL A 768 -16.65 17.79 -33.94
CA VAL A 768 -16.30 16.45 -33.40
C VAL A 768 -14.87 16.35 -32.83
N LYS A 769 -14.04 17.37 -33.05
CA LYS A 769 -12.71 17.47 -32.45
C LYS A 769 -12.66 17.28 -30.93
N PRO A 770 -13.63 17.82 -30.16
CA PRO A 770 -13.67 17.58 -28.72
C PRO A 770 -13.72 16.10 -28.32
N ASN A 771 -14.39 15.24 -29.12
CA ASN A 771 -14.47 13.81 -28.86
C ASN A 771 -13.08 13.14 -28.91
N TYR A 772 -12.26 13.50 -29.91
CA TYR A 772 -10.89 13.02 -30.03
C TYR A 772 -9.99 13.49 -28.88
N LEU A 773 -10.10 14.76 -28.48
CA LEU A 773 -9.35 15.30 -27.34
C LEU A 773 -9.78 14.64 -26.03
N LYS A 774 -11.07 14.36 -25.87
CA LYS A 774 -11.60 13.64 -24.70
C LYS A 774 -11.07 12.22 -24.63
N GLY A 775 -11.14 11.48 -25.73
CA GLY A 775 -10.59 10.13 -25.82
C GLY A 775 -9.09 10.10 -25.51
N LEU A 776 -8.32 11.03 -26.11
CA LEU A 776 -6.89 11.18 -25.84
C LEU A 776 -6.61 11.46 -24.36
N SER A 777 -7.29 12.43 -23.75
CA SER A 777 -7.12 12.77 -22.33
C SER A 777 -7.40 11.58 -21.41
N HIS A 778 -8.42 10.77 -21.71
CA HIS A 778 -8.74 9.57 -20.96
C HIS A 778 -7.65 8.48 -21.05
N VAL A 779 -7.07 8.31 -22.24
CA VAL A 779 -5.97 7.36 -22.43
C VAL A 779 -4.73 7.82 -21.64
N LEU A 780 -4.34 9.08 -21.77
CA LEU A 780 -3.15 9.65 -21.13
C LEU A 780 -3.24 9.64 -19.60
N ASN A 781 -4.42 9.93 -19.05
CA ASN A 781 -4.64 9.97 -17.60
C ASN A 781 -4.44 8.60 -16.91
N SER A 782 -4.53 7.51 -17.65
CA SER A 782 -4.42 6.14 -17.13
C SER A 782 -3.06 5.49 -17.40
N LEU A 783 -2.11 6.22 -17.99
CA LEU A 783 -0.79 5.69 -18.33
C LEU A 783 0.22 5.82 -17.19
N PRO A 784 1.18 4.89 -17.09
CA PRO A 784 2.36 5.07 -16.26
C PRO A 784 3.19 6.27 -16.71
N LYS A 785 3.73 7.03 -15.76
CA LYS A 785 4.52 8.24 -16.03
C LYS A 785 5.72 8.00 -16.95
N SER A 786 6.40 6.88 -16.77
CA SER A 786 7.55 6.49 -17.60
C SER A 786 7.24 6.33 -19.08
N VAL A 787 6.00 6.03 -19.43
CA VAL A 787 5.53 5.91 -20.82
C VAL A 787 5.11 7.26 -21.39
N LEU A 788 4.50 8.10 -20.55
CA LEU A 788 3.96 9.39 -20.95
C LEU A 788 5.03 10.47 -21.14
N LEU A 789 6.05 10.50 -20.27
CA LEU A 789 7.07 11.56 -20.27
C LEU A 789 7.83 11.72 -21.61
N PRO A 790 8.26 10.66 -22.30
CA PRO A 790 8.93 10.81 -23.61
C PRO A 790 8.04 11.39 -24.70
N GLU A 791 6.74 11.10 -24.67
CA GLU A 791 5.76 11.56 -25.67
C GLU A 791 5.18 12.95 -25.38
N LEU A 792 5.41 13.45 -24.18
CA LEU A 792 4.83 14.69 -23.68
C LEU A 792 5.10 15.91 -24.59
N PRO A 793 6.31 16.13 -25.15
CA PRO A 793 6.57 17.29 -26.01
C PRO A 793 5.67 17.33 -27.25
N THR A 794 5.33 16.18 -27.82
CA THR A 794 4.45 16.07 -29.00
C THR A 794 2.98 16.23 -28.65
N LEU A 795 2.59 15.81 -27.45
CA LEU A 795 1.19 15.79 -27.01
C LEU A 795 0.74 17.06 -26.31
N LEU A 796 1.68 17.85 -25.79
CA LEU A 796 1.36 19.00 -24.95
C LEU A 796 0.50 20.04 -25.67
N SER A 797 0.73 20.26 -26.97
CA SER A 797 -0.09 21.18 -27.78
C SER A 797 -1.56 20.75 -27.83
N LEU A 798 -1.83 19.45 -27.97
CA LEU A 798 -3.18 18.90 -27.97
C LEU A 798 -3.84 18.99 -26.58
N LEU A 799 -3.08 18.75 -25.52
CA LEU A 799 -3.56 18.92 -24.13
C LEU A 799 -3.92 20.39 -23.85
N LEU A 800 -3.11 21.34 -24.31
CA LEU A 800 -3.40 22.76 -24.19
C LEU A 800 -4.66 23.17 -24.99
N GLU A 801 -4.90 22.56 -26.15
CA GLU A 801 -6.13 22.76 -26.92
C GLU A 801 -7.33 22.13 -26.18
N ALA A 802 -7.19 20.96 -25.56
CA ALA A 802 -8.22 20.32 -24.76
C ALA A 802 -8.70 21.18 -23.58
N LEU A 803 -7.81 21.94 -22.95
CA LEU A 803 -8.18 22.92 -21.90
C LEU A 803 -9.06 24.05 -22.39
N SER A 804 -9.09 24.30 -23.69
CA SER A 804 -9.91 25.34 -24.31
C SER A 804 -11.31 24.86 -24.73
N CYS A 805 -11.56 23.56 -24.68
CA CYS A 805 -12.87 22.99 -24.96
C CYS A 805 -13.92 23.47 -23.96
N THR A 806 -15.18 23.53 -24.38
CA THR A 806 -16.30 23.90 -23.51
C THR A 806 -16.75 22.74 -22.60
N ASP A 807 -16.40 21.51 -22.93
CA ASP A 807 -16.77 20.31 -22.18
C ASP A 807 -15.97 20.22 -20.87
N SER A 808 -16.67 20.27 -19.75
CA SER A 808 -16.08 20.20 -18.42
C SER A 808 -15.40 18.86 -18.11
N VAL A 809 -15.82 17.76 -18.75
CA VAL A 809 -15.21 16.43 -18.58
C VAL A 809 -13.84 16.40 -19.25
N VAL A 810 -13.72 16.95 -20.45
CA VAL A 810 -12.44 17.10 -21.17
C VAL A 810 -11.48 17.96 -20.37
N GLN A 811 -11.95 19.12 -19.87
CA GLN A 811 -11.16 20.03 -19.06
C GLN A 811 -10.64 19.33 -17.78
N LEU A 812 -11.54 18.62 -17.06
CA LEU A 812 -11.20 17.95 -15.82
C LEU A 812 -10.20 16.81 -16.03
N SER A 813 -10.44 15.96 -17.03
CA SER A 813 -9.54 14.86 -17.38
C SER A 813 -8.16 15.37 -17.78
N THR A 814 -8.10 16.45 -18.55
CA THR A 814 -6.85 17.08 -18.98
C THR A 814 -6.09 17.72 -17.81
N LEU A 815 -6.79 18.41 -16.91
CA LEU A 815 -6.17 18.98 -15.69
C LEU A 815 -5.60 17.88 -14.78
N SER A 816 -6.35 16.78 -14.64
CA SER A 816 -5.88 15.62 -13.85
C SER A 816 -4.65 14.96 -14.46
N CYS A 817 -4.53 14.95 -15.78
CA CYS A 817 -3.34 14.47 -16.48
C CYS A 817 -2.15 15.42 -16.30
N LEU A 818 -2.36 16.73 -16.43
CA LEU A 818 -1.30 17.74 -16.38
C LEU A 818 -0.74 17.95 -14.96
N GLN A 819 -1.58 17.86 -13.94
CA GLN A 819 -1.16 18.14 -12.55
C GLN A 819 0.07 17.35 -12.10
N PRO A 820 0.16 16.01 -12.23
CA PRO A 820 1.37 15.27 -11.89
C PRO A 820 2.55 15.59 -12.81
N LEU A 821 2.29 15.88 -14.09
CA LEU A 821 3.33 16.17 -15.07
C LEU A 821 4.06 17.48 -14.81
N LEU A 822 3.41 18.45 -14.16
CA LEU A 822 4.05 19.69 -13.69
C LEU A 822 5.21 19.41 -12.71
N LEU A 823 5.12 18.31 -11.96
CA LEU A 823 6.16 17.88 -11.03
C LEU A 823 7.24 17.02 -11.73
N ASP A 824 6.82 16.15 -12.63
CA ASP A 824 7.67 15.10 -13.20
C ASP A 824 8.46 15.58 -14.45
N ALA A 825 7.97 16.61 -15.16
CA ALA A 825 8.60 17.16 -16.38
C ALA A 825 8.76 18.68 -16.34
N PRO A 826 9.43 19.23 -15.32
CA PRO A 826 9.52 20.67 -15.14
C PRO A 826 10.17 21.41 -16.32
N GLN A 827 11.11 20.78 -17.02
CA GLN A 827 11.80 21.36 -18.17
C GLN A 827 10.84 21.57 -19.35
N VAL A 828 10.04 20.58 -19.71
CA VAL A 828 9.06 20.66 -20.81
C VAL A 828 7.94 21.65 -20.45
N MET A 829 7.44 21.59 -19.22
CA MET A 829 6.36 22.47 -18.76
C MET A 829 6.78 23.93 -18.68
N SER A 830 8.04 24.20 -18.30
CA SER A 830 8.58 25.57 -18.24
C SER A 830 8.58 26.29 -19.59
N LEU A 831 8.71 25.54 -20.69
CA LEU A 831 8.68 26.13 -22.05
C LEU A 831 7.29 26.70 -22.42
N HIS A 832 6.23 26.22 -21.80
CA HIS A 832 4.85 26.59 -22.07
C HIS A 832 4.17 27.31 -20.90
N ILE A 833 4.97 27.85 -19.98
CA ILE A 833 4.48 28.39 -18.70
C ILE A 833 3.44 29.51 -18.86
N ASP A 834 3.64 30.41 -19.80
CA ASP A 834 2.71 31.51 -20.08
C ASP A 834 1.31 31.00 -20.47
N THR A 835 1.29 30.04 -21.39
CA THR A 835 0.05 29.40 -21.85
C THR A 835 -0.63 28.63 -20.73
N LEU A 836 0.13 27.86 -19.95
CA LEU A 836 -0.39 27.07 -18.82
C LEU A 836 -1.01 27.99 -17.75
N ILE A 837 -0.31 29.03 -17.33
CA ILE A 837 -0.82 29.99 -16.35
C ILE A 837 -2.13 30.63 -16.86
N THR A 838 -2.13 31.12 -18.09
CA THR A 838 -3.32 31.75 -18.68
C THR A 838 -4.51 30.80 -18.73
N LYS A 839 -4.30 29.56 -19.17
CA LYS A 839 -5.36 28.54 -19.24
C LYS A 839 -5.89 28.17 -17.86
N PHE A 840 -4.99 27.90 -16.88
CA PHE A 840 -5.40 27.53 -15.53
C PHE A 840 -6.15 28.67 -14.82
N LEU A 841 -5.69 29.91 -14.97
CA LEU A 841 -6.39 31.07 -14.42
C LEU A 841 -7.78 31.26 -15.03
N ASN A 842 -7.95 31.06 -16.33
CA ASN A 842 -9.26 31.08 -16.96
C ASN A 842 -10.19 29.98 -16.42
N LEU A 843 -9.67 28.74 -16.28
CA LEU A 843 -10.42 27.61 -15.75
C LEU A 843 -10.74 27.70 -14.25
N SER A 844 -9.97 28.49 -13.49
CA SER A 844 -10.29 28.79 -12.08
C SER A 844 -11.61 29.57 -11.92
N CYS A 845 -12.16 30.11 -13.00
CA CYS A 845 -13.47 30.78 -13.07
C CYS A 845 -14.54 29.96 -13.83
N SER A 846 -14.29 28.70 -14.15
CA SER A 846 -15.21 27.80 -14.84
C SER A 846 -16.58 27.67 -14.13
N PRO A 847 -17.70 27.48 -14.84
CA PRO A 847 -18.99 27.16 -14.22
C PRO A 847 -18.95 25.91 -13.33
N SER A 848 -18.17 24.89 -13.72
CA SER A 848 -18.02 23.64 -12.99
C SER A 848 -17.13 23.80 -11.74
N MET A 849 -17.66 23.45 -10.58
CA MET A 849 -16.89 23.45 -9.32
C MET A 849 -15.67 22.55 -9.37
N ALA A 850 -15.78 21.35 -9.95
CA ALA A 850 -14.70 20.38 -10.06
C ALA A 850 -13.56 20.94 -10.92
N VAL A 851 -13.86 21.58 -12.03
CA VAL A 851 -12.86 22.20 -12.92
C VAL A 851 -12.15 23.35 -12.20
N ARG A 852 -12.88 24.20 -11.44
CA ARG A 852 -12.28 25.28 -10.66
C ARG A 852 -11.26 24.73 -9.63
N ILE A 853 -11.63 23.67 -8.91
CA ILE A 853 -10.77 23.02 -7.92
C ILE A 853 -9.52 22.45 -8.59
N ALA A 854 -9.68 21.68 -9.66
CA ALA A 854 -8.55 21.08 -10.38
C ALA A 854 -7.60 22.14 -10.98
N ALA A 855 -8.14 23.22 -11.52
CA ALA A 855 -7.36 24.33 -12.02
C ALA A 855 -6.52 25.01 -10.91
N LEU A 856 -7.10 25.24 -9.73
CA LEU A 856 -6.42 25.78 -8.58
C LEU A 856 -5.31 24.85 -8.06
N GLN A 857 -5.54 23.55 -8.08
CA GLN A 857 -4.54 22.54 -7.75
C GLN A 857 -3.39 22.52 -8.75
N CYS A 858 -3.67 22.69 -10.06
CA CYS A 858 -2.62 22.88 -11.07
C CYS A 858 -1.85 24.17 -10.85
N ILE A 859 -2.50 25.29 -10.50
CA ILE A 859 -1.85 26.56 -10.18
C ILE A 859 -0.93 26.40 -8.95
N TYR A 860 -1.37 25.63 -7.94
CA TYR A 860 -0.52 25.28 -6.81
C TYR A 860 0.67 24.42 -7.24
N ALA A 861 0.45 23.40 -8.08
CA ALA A 861 1.51 22.51 -8.56
C ALA A 861 2.59 23.27 -9.35
N LEU A 862 2.23 24.34 -10.07
CA LEU A 862 3.20 25.21 -10.76
C LEU A 862 4.26 25.77 -9.84
N THR A 863 3.97 25.99 -8.56
CA THR A 863 4.97 26.53 -7.60
C THR A 863 6.16 25.60 -7.36
N ARG A 864 6.11 24.39 -7.84
CA ARG A 864 7.21 23.41 -7.81
C ARG A 864 8.20 23.56 -8.97
N LEU A 865 7.84 24.32 -10.00
CA LEU A 865 8.74 24.63 -11.09
C LEU A 865 9.85 25.60 -10.64
N PRO A 866 10.98 25.70 -11.38
CA PRO A 866 12.08 26.57 -10.99
C PRO A 866 11.63 28.02 -10.75
N THR A 867 11.95 28.57 -9.60
CA THR A 867 11.54 29.92 -9.16
C THR A 867 11.84 31.03 -10.19
N PRO A 868 13.00 31.05 -10.88
CA PRO A 868 13.26 32.11 -11.86
C PRO A 868 12.25 32.16 -13.02
N VAL A 869 11.68 30.99 -13.39
CA VAL A 869 10.68 30.89 -14.47
C VAL A 869 9.33 31.46 -14.05
N LEU A 870 9.00 31.38 -12.78
CA LEU A 870 7.70 31.76 -12.20
C LEU A 870 7.63 33.20 -11.73
N LEU A 871 8.75 33.80 -11.33
CA LEU A 871 8.79 35.16 -10.77
C LEU A 871 8.11 36.22 -11.66
N PRO A 872 8.25 36.20 -12.98
CA PRO A 872 7.56 37.16 -13.84
C PRO A 872 6.04 37.13 -13.71
N TYR A 873 5.47 35.99 -13.44
CA TYR A 873 4.02 35.76 -13.39
C TYR A 873 3.43 35.91 -11.99
N LYS A 874 4.28 36.00 -10.95
CA LYS A 874 3.86 36.01 -9.54
C LYS A 874 2.75 37.02 -9.25
N MET A 875 2.91 38.23 -9.65
CA MET A 875 1.95 39.30 -9.39
C MET A 875 0.65 39.14 -10.16
N GLN A 876 0.72 38.64 -11.41
CA GLN A 876 -0.44 38.31 -12.22
C GLN A 876 -1.30 37.23 -11.56
N VAL A 877 -0.67 36.13 -11.12
CA VAL A 877 -1.37 35.02 -10.49
C VAL A 877 -2.00 35.42 -9.15
N ILE A 878 -1.26 36.13 -8.30
CA ILE A 878 -1.77 36.59 -6.99
C ILE A 878 -3.01 37.47 -7.15
N ARG A 879 -3.01 38.38 -8.15
CA ARG A 879 -4.16 39.25 -8.45
C ARG A 879 -5.34 38.46 -9.00
N ALA A 880 -5.11 37.55 -9.94
CA ALA A 880 -6.17 36.73 -10.53
C ALA A 880 -6.85 35.78 -9.50
N LEU A 881 -6.08 35.26 -8.55
CA LEU A 881 -6.58 34.39 -7.47
C LEU A 881 -7.45 35.13 -6.44
N ALA A 882 -7.53 36.47 -6.47
CA ALA A 882 -8.47 37.22 -5.61
C ALA A 882 -9.93 36.81 -5.86
N LYS A 883 -10.31 36.56 -7.11
CA LYS A 883 -11.68 36.15 -7.45
C LYS A 883 -12.08 34.77 -6.92
N PRO A 884 -11.28 33.72 -7.06
CA PRO A 884 -11.58 32.42 -6.44
C PRO A 884 -11.61 32.42 -4.89
N LEU A 885 -10.95 33.37 -4.24
CA LEU A 885 -11.04 33.51 -2.78
C LEU A 885 -12.45 33.89 -2.29
N ASP A 886 -13.24 34.57 -3.13
CA ASP A 886 -14.62 34.95 -2.84
C ASP A 886 -15.65 34.01 -3.47
N ASP A 887 -15.24 32.80 -3.88
CA ASP A 887 -16.14 31.81 -4.48
C ASP A 887 -17.24 31.39 -3.49
N LYS A 888 -18.44 31.14 -4.02
CA LYS A 888 -19.60 30.69 -3.22
C LYS A 888 -19.34 29.34 -2.52
N LYS A 889 -18.49 28.48 -3.09
CA LYS A 889 -18.21 27.13 -2.59
C LYS A 889 -16.97 27.13 -1.67
N ARG A 890 -17.13 26.64 -0.44
CA ARG A 890 -16.05 26.57 0.58
C ARG A 890 -14.81 25.79 0.08
N LEU A 891 -15.01 24.69 -0.65
CA LEU A 891 -13.90 23.89 -1.17
C LEU A 891 -13.04 24.66 -2.17
N VAL A 892 -13.66 25.45 -3.06
CA VAL A 892 -12.92 26.30 -4.01
C VAL A 892 -12.11 27.37 -3.27
N ARG A 893 -12.71 28.04 -2.28
CA ARG A 893 -12.00 29.02 -1.44
C ARG A 893 -10.80 28.42 -0.75
N ARG A 894 -10.91 27.19 -0.23
CA ARG A 894 -9.80 26.48 0.45
C ARG A 894 -8.63 26.27 -0.51
N GLU A 895 -8.88 25.74 -1.69
CA GLU A 895 -7.83 25.53 -2.70
C GLU A 895 -7.24 26.86 -3.20
N ALA A 896 -8.05 27.91 -3.34
CA ALA A 896 -7.56 29.24 -3.69
C ALA A 896 -6.65 29.85 -2.64
N VAL A 897 -6.94 29.68 -1.34
CA VAL A 897 -6.07 30.10 -0.22
C VAL A 897 -4.75 29.35 -0.29
N THR A 898 -4.77 28.05 -0.49
CA THR A 898 -3.57 27.21 -0.58
C THR A 898 -2.69 27.64 -1.76
N ALA A 899 -3.27 27.77 -2.96
CA ALA A 899 -2.55 28.17 -4.16
C ALA A 899 -1.97 29.59 -4.01
N ARG A 900 -2.77 30.56 -3.56
CA ARG A 900 -2.32 31.93 -3.40
C ARG A 900 -1.22 32.08 -2.35
N GLY A 901 -1.32 31.36 -1.21
CA GLY A 901 -0.32 31.33 -0.16
C GLY A 901 1.04 30.84 -0.70
N ALA A 902 1.03 29.74 -1.45
CA ALA A 902 2.24 29.19 -2.05
C ALA A 902 2.88 30.16 -3.07
N TRP A 903 2.07 30.79 -3.93
CA TRP A 903 2.57 31.82 -4.85
C TRP A 903 3.08 33.06 -4.15
N PHE A 904 2.51 33.45 -3.02
CA PHE A 904 2.99 34.58 -2.23
C PHE A 904 4.39 34.32 -1.64
N LEU A 905 4.65 33.11 -1.20
CA LEU A 905 5.93 32.69 -0.59
C LEU A 905 7.04 32.46 -1.62
N LEU A 906 6.74 32.37 -2.92
CA LEU A 906 7.76 32.18 -3.96
C LEU A 906 8.84 33.27 -3.90
N GLY A 907 10.12 32.83 -3.84
CA GLY A 907 11.28 33.72 -3.80
C GLY A 907 11.48 34.45 -2.48
N SER A 908 10.82 34.05 -1.40
CA SER A 908 11.11 34.54 -0.05
C SER A 908 12.38 33.87 0.51
N PRO A 909 13.22 34.55 1.29
CA PRO A 909 14.39 33.94 1.92
C PRO A 909 13.91 32.79 2.84
N GLY A 910 14.28 31.55 2.52
CA GLY A 910 13.92 30.36 3.30
C GLY A 910 12.83 29.48 2.70
N SER A 911 12.40 29.72 1.45
CA SER A 911 11.47 28.81 0.72
C SER A 911 12.23 27.83 -0.16
#